data_e2184cac25539ef425b558eb835be9c3
#
_entry.id   e2184cac25539ef425b558eb835be9c3
#
_cell.length_a   1.000
_cell.length_b   1.000
_cell.length_c   1.000
_cell.angle_alpha   90.00
_cell.angle_beta   90.00
_cell.angle_gamma   90.00
#
_symmetry.space_group_name_H-M   'P 1'
#
loop_
_entity.id
_entity.type
_entity.pdbx_description
1 polymer ?
#
loop_
_entity_poly.entity_id
_entity_poly.type
_entity_poly.pdbx_seq_one_letter_code
_entity_poly.pdbx_strand_id
1 'polypeptide(L)'
;MRMRRSRRATGSVVGLVAAALLLGGAGARAQQAPLPSLDEAGWQGVLGVRAAVSTAQRYVVLLEEPSLAARVRALGRLATDAQMRSWTRAAVGVQEQFLARMSAAGARITPDHRYVRVLNGFSARLDPTSLELVDGDREVAAVYPVRPAFPAQTAEAPDVTPSAVRGLEIPGLDGTGVTVALLDTGIDPSHPYLRRSLLPGIDLINPGSGAVAQPHPTIPGRPERHGTELAGIVSGSDGPGGLHGVAPGASILPVRIAGWQPDAEGGYTVYSRTDQIIAGLEAAVDPNDDGDTHDAARIALIGVVEPYASFPDGPLSRAVAGATELDMLVVVPAGNDGRAGPSYGSIAGPSGAPAALTVAAADGRPATPTVRAQVRAGLRVLFEEPLPLGGAPTSTVTASIVPVSRADAAKGIAGFFEADGTSAVAGRAALLPRGRLSEETVEEATTAGATMVLVDGRLPAGAFSLDVPVGVSVVGLPGELVQVIRALLAGGVPVTAAVGAVEIAENAAGTSVAAFSSRGLAFGGGLKPELVAPGVAVPTSEPGRGEDGDVRFGTVSGTSAAAAVAAGAAAVLAQGRPQSRAPELAGLLTGSAQRRDLDAAASGAGLLDLRSAVQQEIAAEPATVSFGVPGRSFVELERRLQVHNVSTRRLTVSIQTLALAPKGVELSIEPRRLRIDPGRTATVILRADTSELSEQAGAATGELVLAVSESSEVHVPWAVAVPAPATDLLTRVSLETAAGGRVSDATPAVLGLVAGALIPTPGPQVRPLDELEVQLRRRNGELIGVLSRRREVLPGRYTFGLNGRGPGGERLRRGSYVVRIVARPGDGTRQQVEDVPYLLR
;
A
#
# COMPACT_ATOMS: atom_id res chain seq x y z
N MET A 1 -70.87 6.92 -16.46
CA MET A 1 -71.62 7.80 -15.53
C MET A 1 -70.83 8.10 -14.27
N ARG A 2 -70.50 9.36 -14.09
CA ARG A 2 -69.89 10.05 -12.94
C ARG A 2 -68.48 9.71 -12.49
N MET A 3 -67.57 10.61 -12.90
CA MET A 3 -66.35 11.10 -12.21
C MET A 3 -66.60 11.36 -10.72
N ARG A 4 -65.55 11.11 -9.93
CA ARG A 4 -65.19 12.07 -8.85
C ARG A 4 -63.63 12.09 -8.71
N ARG A 5 -63.06 13.28 -8.85
CA ARG A 5 -61.74 13.77 -8.51
C ARG A 5 -61.55 13.78 -7.00
N SER A 6 -60.34 13.49 -6.51
CA SER A 6 -59.73 14.18 -5.36
C SER A 6 -58.25 14.14 -5.46
N ARG A 7 -57.69 15.24 -5.78
CA ARG A 7 -56.74 16.17 -5.14
C ARG A 7 -55.51 15.52 -4.48
N ARG A 8 -54.37 15.83 -5.10
CA ARG A 8 -53.05 16.12 -4.63
C ARG A 8 -52.86 16.17 -3.11
N ALA A 9 -51.83 15.44 -2.65
CA ALA A 9 -50.98 15.81 -1.51
C ALA A 9 -49.52 15.62 -1.95
N THR A 10 -48.97 16.64 -2.53
CA THR A 10 -47.53 16.91 -2.57
C THR A 10 -47.21 17.57 -1.25
N GLY A 11 -46.44 16.93 -0.42
CA GLY A 11 -45.99 17.51 0.84
C GLY A 11 -45.19 16.50 1.63
N SER A 12 -43.88 16.77 1.75
CA SER A 12 -42.98 16.30 2.80
C SER A 12 -42.36 14.91 2.67
N VAL A 13 -41.40 14.77 1.76
CA VAL A 13 -40.36 13.75 1.86
C VAL A 13 -39.01 14.36 2.36
N VAL A 14 -38.91 15.69 2.45
CA VAL A 14 -37.71 16.39 2.94
C VAL A 14 -37.59 16.40 4.49
N GLY A 15 -38.69 16.10 5.20
CA GLY A 15 -38.67 16.09 6.67
C GLY A 15 -38.19 14.81 7.35
N LEU A 16 -38.10 13.68 6.63
CA LEU A 16 -37.75 12.38 7.23
C LEU A 16 -36.25 12.04 7.15
N VAL A 17 -35.50 12.64 6.23
CA VAL A 17 -34.03 12.46 6.15
C VAL A 17 -33.34 13.28 7.23
N ALA A 18 -33.87 14.44 7.63
CA ALA A 18 -33.32 15.25 8.72
C ALA A 18 -33.62 14.67 10.11
N ALA A 19 -34.69 13.89 10.28
CA ALA A 19 -35.02 13.26 11.56
C ALA A 19 -34.28 11.93 11.79
N ALA A 20 -33.89 11.23 10.75
CA ALA A 20 -33.06 10.03 10.88
C ALA A 20 -31.59 10.35 11.22
N LEU A 21 -31.10 11.56 10.90
CA LEU A 21 -29.77 12.05 11.29
C LEU A 21 -29.72 12.54 12.75
N LEU A 22 -30.87 12.73 13.41
CA LEU A 22 -30.94 13.17 14.80
C LEU A 22 -31.22 12.04 15.81
N LEU A 23 -31.55 10.83 15.35
CA LEU A 23 -31.84 9.69 16.22
C LEU A 23 -30.70 8.62 16.27
N GLY A 24 -29.64 8.82 15.51
CA GLY A 24 -28.41 7.98 15.53
C GLY A 24 -27.38 8.42 16.56
N GLY A 25 -27.67 9.35 17.44
CA GLY A 25 -26.71 10.01 18.34
C GLY A 25 -26.44 9.34 19.68
N ALA A 26 -26.59 8.05 19.79
CA ALA A 26 -26.17 7.34 21.00
C ALA A 26 -24.74 6.82 20.84
N GLY A 27 -23.76 7.62 21.26
CA GLY A 27 -22.34 7.29 21.29
C GLY A 27 -21.56 7.96 20.17
N ALA A 28 -21.33 9.28 20.27
CA ALA A 28 -20.29 9.96 19.49
C ALA A 28 -18.95 9.37 19.91
N ARG A 29 -18.51 8.37 19.17
CA ARG A 29 -17.21 7.71 19.28
C ARG A 29 -16.22 8.47 18.44
N ALA A 30 -14.97 8.41 18.80
CA ALA A 30 -13.89 8.80 17.92
C ALA A 30 -14.04 8.06 16.59
N GLN A 31 -14.66 8.69 15.63
CA GLN A 31 -14.70 8.20 14.27
C GLN A 31 -13.51 8.84 13.58
N GLN A 32 -12.56 8.01 13.17
CA GLN A 32 -11.54 8.49 12.27
C GLN A 32 -12.27 9.01 11.05
N ALA A 33 -12.25 10.34 10.85
CA ALA A 33 -12.70 10.88 9.59
C ALA A 33 -11.81 10.28 8.52
N PRO A 34 -12.33 9.88 7.36
CA PRO A 34 -11.47 9.57 6.24
C PRO A 34 -10.46 10.72 6.12
N LEU A 35 -9.21 10.38 5.76
CA LEU A 35 -8.29 11.40 5.29
C LEU A 35 -9.09 12.35 4.40
N PRO A 36 -8.88 13.68 4.48
CA PRO A 36 -9.43 14.57 3.47
C PRO A 36 -9.16 13.88 2.15
N SER A 37 -10.20 13.73 1.31
CA SER A 37 -10.09 12.88 0.14
C SER A 37 -8.75 13.21 -0.51
N LEU A 38 -7.97 12.21 -0.87
CA LEU A 38 -6.66 12.42 -1.49
C LEU A 38 -6.75 13.44 -2.63
N ASP A 39 -7.94 13.61 -3.20
CA ASP A 39 -8.36 14.61 -4.16
C ASP A 39 -8.20 16.05 -3.72
N GLU A 40 -8.65 16.38 -2.52
CA GLU A 40 -8.50 17.73 -1.96
C GLU A 40 -7.05 18.06 -1.61
N ALA A 41 -6.22 17.05 -1.39
CA ALA A 41 -4.81 17.18 -1.09
C ALA A 41 -3.91 17.14 -2.32
N GLY A 42 -4.44 16.88 -3.51
CA GLY A 42 -3.64 16.71 -4.74
C GLY A 42 -2.80 15.42 -4.76
N TRP A 43 -3.20 14.43 -4.02
CA TRP A 43 -2.48 13.20 -3.75
C TRP A 43 -2.96 12.01 -4.55
N GLN A 44 -3.70 12.25 -5.59
CA GLN A 44 -4.07 11.16 -6.46
C GLN A 44 -2.83 10.63 -7.14
N GLY A 45 -2.56 9.36 -6.93
CA GLY A 45 -1.84 8.56 -7.90
C GLY A 45 -2.47 8.80 -9.27
N VAL A 46 -1.73 8.66 -10.34
CA VAL A 46 -2.17 8.91 -11.72
C VAL A 46 -3.46 8.14 -12.07
N LEU A 47 -3.91 7.21 -11.26
CA LEU A 47 -4.83 6.12 -11.60
C LEU A 47 -5.95 5.90 -10.56
N GLY A 48 -6.76 6.91 -10.31
CA GLY A 48 -8.07 6.75 -9.70
C GLY A 48 -8.22 7.09 -8.23
N VAL A 49 -9.47 7.24 -7.81
CA VAL A 49 -9.91 7.50 -6.43
C VAL A 49 -10.28 6.17 -5.80
N ARG A 50 -9.77 5.89 -4.59
CA ARG A 50 -10.19 4.71 -3.85
C ARG A 50 -11.56 4.93 -3.22
N ALA A 51 -12.41 3.92 -3.31
CA ALA A 51 -13.72 3.96 -2.68
C ALA A 51 -13.61 4.13 -1.16
N ALA A 52 -14.51 4.89 -0.58
CA ALA A 52 -14.62 5.00 0.86
C ALA A 52 -15.21 3.71 1.43
N VAL A 53 -14.54 3.10 2.39
CA VAL A 53 -15.00 1.86 3.05
C VAL A 53 -15.02 2.01 4.56
N SER A 54 -15.93 1.30 5.22
CA SER A 54 -16.05 1.31 6.67
C SER A 54 -15.48 0.04 7.28
N THR A 55 -14.53 0.18 8.19
CA THR A 55 -13.98 -0.93 8.97
C THR A 55 -14.83 -1.30 10.19
N ALA A 56 -15.95 -0.61 10.39
CA ALA A 56 -16.97 -0.88 11.41
C ALA A 56 -16.42 -1.02 12.84
N GLN A 57 -15.45 -0.18 13.22
CA GLN A 57 -14.81 -0.15 14.55
C GLN A 57 -14.16 -1.48 14.93
N ARG A 58 -13.51 -2.13 13.98
CA ARG A 58 -12.65 -3.28 14.24
C ARG A 58 -11.29 -2.83 14.73
N TYR A 59 -10.75 -3.66 15.60
CA TYR A 59 -9.42 -3.48 16.17
C TYR A 59 -8.65 -4.79 16.11
N VAL A 60 -7.35 -4.69 15.96
CA VAL A 60 -6.39 -5.77 16.23
C VAL A 60 -5.89 -5.58 17.65
N VAL A 61 -6.08 -6.58 18.49
CA VAL A 61 -5.61 -6.64 19.87
C VAL A 61 -4.41 -7.56 19.94
N LEU A 62 -3.25 -7.03 20.32
CA LEU A 62 -2.05 -7.82 20.54
C LEU A 62 -1.92 -8.16 22.04
N LEU A 63 -1.57 -9.40 22.34
CA LEU A 63 -1.36 -9.89 23.68
C LEU A 63 0.14 -9.97 24.02
N GLU A 64 0.49 -9.85 25.30
CA GLU A 64 1.87 -9.96 25.80
C GLU A 64 2.44 -11.39 25.69
N GLU A 65 1.58 -12.42 25.74
CA GLU A 65 2.02 -13.80 25.57
C GLU A 65 2.70 -14.01 24.21
N PRO A 66 3.89 -14.60 24.15
CA PRO A 66 4.62 -14.77 22.89
C PRO A 66 3.90 -15.65 21.88
N SER A 67 3.92 -15.25 20.59
CA SER A 67 3.50 -16.07 19.45
C SER A 67 4.46 -17.23 19.20
N LEU A 68 4.07 -18.16 18.30
CA LEU A 68 4.97 -19.21 17.81
C LEU A 68 6.26 -18.61 17.24
N ALA A 69 6.16 -17.61 16.37
CA ALA A 69 7.29 -16.90 15.76
C ALA A 69 8.24 -16.29 16.82
N ALA A 70 7.68 -15.63 17.85
CA ALA A 70 8.47 -15.05 18.93
C ALA A 70 9.25 -16.13 19.72
N ARG A 71 8.67 -17.31 19.90
CA ARG A 71 9.33 -18.44 20.58
C ARG A 71 10.41 -19.07 19.71
N VAL A 72 10.18 -19.21 18.38
CA VAL A 72 11.19 -19.67 17.42
C VAL A 72 12.36 -18.71 17.38
N ARG A 73 12.12 -17.41 17.31
CA ARG A 73 13.16 -16.37 17.38
C ARG A 73 13.98 -16.48 18.67
N ALA A 74 13.34 -16.65 19.83
CA ALA A 74 14.04 -16.81 21.11
C ALA A 74 14.89 -18.08 21.17
N LEU A 75 14.48 -19.15 20.47
CA LEU A 75 15.25 -20.39 20.35
C LEU A 75 16.47 -20.26 19.42
N GLY A 76 16.45 -19.30 18.49
CA GLY A 76 17.52 -19.07 17.50
C GLY A 76 17.61 -20.13 16.40
N ARG A 77 16.62 -20.99 16.23
CA ARG A 77 16.49 -22.03 15.21
C ARG A 77 15.04 -22.44 15.08
N LEU A 78 14.66 -23.10 13.99
CA LEU A 78 13.35 -23.73 13.89
C LEU A 78 13.16 -24.77 15.00
N ALA A 79 11.99 -24.80 15.60
CA ALA A 79 11.59 -25.76 16.60
C ALA A 79 11.17 -27.08 15.92
N THR A 80 11.01 -28.14 16.69
CA THR A 80 10.37 -29.36 16.18
C THR A 80 8.86 -29.18 16.09
N ASP A 81 8.19 -29.91 15.19
CA ASP A 81 6.74 -29.86 15.00
C ASP A 81 5.97 -30.08 16.32
N ALA A 82 6.42 -31.05 17.13
CA ALA A 82 5.82 -31.30 18.44
C ALA A 82 5.94 -30.11 19.41
N GLN A 83 7.08 -29.38 19.38
CA GLN A 83 7.27 -28.16 20.17
C GLN A 83 6.35 -27.05 19.66
N MET A 84 6.31 -26.84 18.31
CA MET A 84 5.46 -25.82 17.70
C MET A 84 3.98 -26.07 18.03
N ARG A 85 3.46 -27.29 17.82
CA ARG A 85 2.09 -27.66 18.19
C ARG A 85 1.79 -27.45 19.69
N SER A 86 2.76 -27.71 20.56
CA SER A 86 2.59 -27.47 22.00
C SER A 86 2.47 -25.99 22.32
N TRP A 87 3.30 -25.15 21.69
CA TRP A 87 3.31 -23.69 21.89
C TRP A 87 2.06 -23.02 21.32
N THR A 88 1.62 -23.46 20.12
CA THR A 88 0.39 -22.99 19.49
C THR A 88 -0.83 -23.28 20.37
N ARG A 89 -0.96 -24.53 20.89
CA ARG A 89 -2.04 -24.87 21.83
C ARG A 89 -2.00 -24.07 23.14
N ALA A 90 -0.80 -23.78 23.66
CA ALA A 90 -0.67 -22.95 24.86
C ALA A 90 -1.14 -21.51 24.61
N ALA A 91 -0.77 -20.91 23.45
CA ALA A 91 -1.21 -19.56 23.08
C ALA A 91 -2.74 -19.50 22.89
N VAL A 92 -3.34 -20.48 22.23
CA VAL A 92 -4.81 -20.61 22.12
C VAL A 92 -5.47 -20.64 23.50
N GLY A 93 -4.95 -21.46 24.44
CA GLY A 93 -5.49 -21.55 25.79
C GLY A 93 -5.40 -20.23 26.58
N VAL A 94 -4.33 -19.45 26.42
CA VAL A 94 -4.19 -18.12 27.03
C VAL A 94 -5.22 -17.15 26.43
N GLN A 95 -5.44 -17.15 25.12
CA GLN A 95 -6.47 -16.33 24.49
C GLN A 95 -7.88 -16.67 24.97
N GLU A 96 -8.20 -17.95 25.13
CA GLU A 96 -9.51 -18.40 25.66
C GLU A 96 -9.72 -17.92 27.10
N GLN A 97 -8.71 -18.02 27.95
CA GLN A 97 -8.77 -17.53 29.33
C GLN A 97 -8.92 -16.00 29.36
N PHE A 98 -8.19 -15.27 28.52
CA PHE A 98 -8.32 -13.82 28.38
C PHE A 98 -9.76 -13.43 27.98
N LEU A 99 -10.30 -14.03 26.93
CA LEU A 99 -11.65 -13.74 26.44
C LEU A 99 -12.73 -14.06 27.48
N ALA A 100 -12.60 -15.20 28.19
CA ALA A 100 -13.51 -15.56 29.28
C ALA A 100 -13.47 -14.54 30.43
N ARG A 101 -12.28 -14.08 30.83
CA ARG A 101 -12.10 -13.05 31.86
C ARG A 101 -12.69 -11.70 31.42
N MET A 102 -12.46 -11.28 30.16
CA MET A 102 -13.06 -10.05 29.62
C MET A 102 -14.58 -10.13 29.57
N SER A 103 -15.13 -11.26 29.19
CA SER A 103 -16.59 -11.50 29.20
C SER A 103 -17.15 -11.41 30.61
N ALA A 104 -16.48 -11.98 31.60
CA ALA A 104 -16.88 -11.89 33.03
C ALA A 104 -16.80 -10.43 33.55
N ALA A 105 -15.91 -9.61 33.02
CA ALA A 105 -15.81 -8.17 33.29
C ALA A 105 -16.86 -7.33 32.56
N GLY A 106 -17.68 -7.94 31.67
CA GLY A 106 -18.76 -7.27 30.94
C GLY A 106 -18.40 -6.86 29.51
N ALA A 107 -17.21 -7.19 29.01
CA ALA A 107 -16.85 -6.95 27.62
C ALA A 107 -17.60 -7.89 26.67
N ARG A 108 -18.02 -7.37 25.53
CA ARG A 108 -18.67 -8.16 24.44
C ARG A 108 -17.70 -8.30 23.29
N ILE A 109 -16.93 -9.40 23.31
CA ILE A 109 -15.88 -9.64 22.33
C ILE A 109 -16.17 -10.96 21.61
N THR A 110 -16.36 -10.86 20.30
CA THR A 110 -16.39 -12.01 19.40
C THR A 110 -15.26 -11.83 18.40
N PRO A 111 -14.16 -12.61 18.48
CA PRO A 111 -13.08 -12.51 17.53
C PRO A 111 -13.55 -12.78 16.09
N ASP A 112 -13.21 -11.88 15.16
CA ASP A 112 -13.34 -12.14 13.72
C ASP A 112 -12.24 -13.12 13.27
N HIS A 113 -10.98 -12.90 13.71
CA HIS A 113 -9.83 -13.76 13.49
C HIS A 113 -9.01 -13.88 14.77
N ARG A 114 -8.34 -15.02 14.94
CA ARG A 114 -7.36 -15.29 16.01
C ARG A 114 -5.99 -15.55 15.38
N TYR A 115 -4.96 -15.09 16.04
CA TYR A 115 -3.58 -15.19 15.60
C TYR A 115 -2.75 -15.78 16.74
N VAL A 116 -1.93 -16.77 16.46
CA VAL A 116 -1.06 -17.42 17.46
C VAL A 116 0.32 -17.77 16.90
N ARG A 117 0.47 -17.74 15.57
CA ARG A 117 1.68 -18.15 14.87
C ARG A 117 2.58 -16.95 14.56
N VAL A 118 2.18 -16.07 13.64
CA VAL A 118 2.98 -14.91 13.23
C VAL A 118 3.01 -13.81 14.29
N LEU A 119 1.92 -13.62 15.01
CA LEU A 119 1.80 -12.77 16.22
C LEU A 119 0.82 -13.41 17.19
N ASN A 120 0.69 -12.87 18.42
CA ASN A 120 -0.32 -13.35 19.34
C ASN A 120 -1.37 -12.27 19.60
N GLY A 121 -2.64 -12.59 19.32
CA GLY A 121 -3.74 -11.66 19.44
C GLY A 121 -4.98 -12.09 18.67
N PHE A 122 -5.89 -11.14 18.49
CA PHE A 122 -7.12 -11.36 17.73
C PHE A 122 -7.63 -10.05 17.13
N SER A 123 -8.52 -10.13 16.15
CA SER A 123 -9.30 -8.99 15.70
C SER A 123 -10.76 -9.12 16.13
N ALA A 124 -11.38 -8.01 16.46
CA ALA A 124 -12.79 -7.95 16.83
C ALA A 124 -13.39 -6.56 16.62
N ARG A 125 -14.71 -6.51 16.53
CA ARG A 125 -15.46 -5.27 16.74
C ARG A 125 -15.56 -5.01 18.24
N LEU A 126 -15.08 -3.86 18.67
CA LEU A 126 -15.13 -3.47 20.08
C LEU A 126 -16.03 -2.26 20.26
N ASP A 127 -17.05 -2.40 21.10
CA ASP A 127 -17.78 -1.23 21.59
C ASP A 127 -16.88 -0.43 22.58
N PRO A 128 -17.23 0.81 22.96
CA PRO A 128 -16.37 1.62 23.80
C PRO A 128 -16.04 0.99 25.14
N THR A 129 -16.98 0.29 25.76
CA THR A 129 -16.77 -0.37 27.05
C THR A 129 -15.80 -1.54 26.91
N SER A 130 -15.99 -2.36 25.87
CA SER A 130 -15.08 -3.46 25.56
C SER A 130 -13.68 -2.97 25.20
N LEU A 131 -13.57 -1.87 24.41
CA LEU A 131 -12.30 -1.26 24.04
C LEU A 131 -11.55 -0.74 25.28
N GLU A 132 -12.25 -0.07 26.20
CA GLU A 132 -11.66 0.46 27.44
C GLU A 132 -11.14 -0.68 28.34
N LEU A 133 -11.92 -1.74 28.52
CA LEU A 133 -11.52 -2.90 29.31
C LEU A 133 -10.30 -3.60 28.71
N VAL A 134 -10.26 -3.74 27.37
CA VAL A 134 -9.16 -4.39 26.67
C VAL A 134 -7.89 -3.52 26.69
N ASP A 135 -7.97 -2.22 26.35
CA ASP A 135 -6.80 -1.33 26.30
C ASP A 135 -6.19 -1.07 27.69
N GLY A 136 -6.98 -1.24 28.74
CA GLY A 136 -6.54 -1.11 30.14
C GLY A 136 -5.99 -2.39 30.77
N ASP A 137 -6.08 -3.54 30.11
CA ASP A 137 -5.66 -4.83 30.67
C ASP A 137 -4.16 -5.07 30.49
N ARG A 138 -3.53 -5.60 31.55
CA ARG A 138 -2.09 -5.82 31.60
C ARG A 138 -1.56 -6.92 30.65
N GLU A 139 -2.43 -7.80 30.18
CA GLU A 139 -2.08 -8.85 29.24
C GLU A 139 -2.18 -8.38 27.78
N VAL A 140 -2.64 -7.13 27.58
CA VAL A 140 -2.74 -6.51 26.25
C VAL A 140 -1.50 -5.64 26.01
N ALA A 141 -0.72 -6.03 25.03
CA ALA A 141 0.46 -5.28 24.57
C ALA A 141 0.08 -4.00 23.83
N ALA A 142 -0.93 -4.09 22.97
CA ALA A 142 -1.42 -2.94 22.21
C ALA A 142 -2.76 -3.21 21.53
N VAL A 143 -3.47 -2.11 21.21
CA VAL A 143 -4.71 -2.13 20.40
C VAL A 143 -4.53 -1.19 19.23
N TYR A 144 -4.81 -1.68 18.02
CA TYR A 144 -4.66 -0.94 16.76
C TYR A 144 -5.98 -0.90 15.98
N PRO A 145 -6.31 0.21 15.33
CA PRO A 145 -7.47 0.23 14.44
C PRO A 145 -7.21 -0.61 13.20
N VAL A 146 -8.23 -1.31 12.72
CA VAL A 146 -8.20 -1.99 11.42
C VAL A 146 -8.37 -0.96 10.31
N ARG A 147 -7.52 -1.02 9.29
CA ARG A 147 -7.57 -0.16 8.10
C ARG A 147 -7.98 -0.95 6.86
N PRO A 148 -8.53 -0.30 5.84
CA PRO A 148 -8.75 -0.93 4.54
C PRO A 148 -7.45 -1.06 3.75
N ALA A 149 -7.36 -2.13 2.96
CA ALA A 149 -6.29 -2.37 2.01
C ALA A 149 -6.88 -2.67 0.64
N PHE A 150 -6.24 -2.21 -0.42
CA PHE A 150 -6.73 -2.29 -1.78
C PHE A 150 -5.73 -3.03 -2.67
N PRO A 151 -6.18 -3.71 -3.74
CA PRO A 151 -5.29 -4.27 -4.74
C PRO A 151 -4.31 -3.20 -5.25
N ALA A 152 -3.02 -3.55 -5.29
CA ALA A 152 -1.98 -2.63 -5.75
C ALA A 152 -1.83 -2.68 -7.27
N GLN A 153 -2.95 -2.64 -7.98
CA GLN A 153 -3.09 -2.62 -9.43
C GLN A 153 -3.40 -1.20 -9.91
N THR A 154 -2.96 -0.90 -11.11
CA THR A 154 -3.43 0.25 -11.87
C THR A 154 -4.47 -0.22 -12.89
N ALA A 155 -5.17 0.71 -13.52
CA ALA A 155 -6.10 0.37 -14.61
C ALA A 155 -5.37 -0.44 -15.70
N GLU A 156 -6.11 -1.31 -16.35
CA GLU A 156 -5.59 -2.23 -17.36
C GLU A 156 -5.11 -1.51 -18.61
N ALA A 157 -4.08 -2.07 -19.25
CA ALA A 157 -3.61 -1.58 -20.53
C ALA A 157 -4.16 -2.47 -21.65
N PRO A 158 -4.82 -1.92 -22.69
CA PRO A 158 -5.19 -2.70 -23.84
C PRO A 158 -3.94 -3.12 -24.60
N ASP A 159 -4.06 -4.18 -25.37
CA ASP A 159 -3.15 -4.83 -26.33
C ASP A 159 -1.87 -4.03 -26.68
N VAL A 160 -1.01 -3.81 -25.72
CA VAL A 160 0.27 -3.14 -25.88
C VAL A 160 1.38 -4.16 -25.85
N THR A 161 2.49 -3.84 -26.52
CA THR A 161 3.69 -4.67 -26.51
C THR A 161 4.01 -5.14 -25.09
N PRO A 162 3.91 -6.44 -24.81
CA PRO A 162 4.08 -6.94 -23.45
C PRO A 162 5.46 -6.59 -22.89
N SER A 163 5.51 -6.33 -21.60
CA SER A 163 6.77 -6.22 -20.87
C SER A 163 7.54 -7.52 -21.03
N ALA A 164 8.82 -7.43 -21.32
CA ALA A 164 9.66 -8.60 -21.36
C ALA A 164 9.90 -9.10 -19.92
N VAL A 165 9.07 -10.02 -19.44
CA VAL A 165 9.41 -10.93 -18.34
C VAL A 165 10.48 -11.93 -18.81
N ARG A 166 10.78 -11.90 -20.12
CA ARG A 166 11.88 -12.65 -20.78
C ARG A 166 13.23 -12.22 -20.20
N GLY A 167 14.04 -13.20 -19.83
CA GLY A 167 15.37 -12.96 -19.23
C GLY A 167 15.46 -13.33 -17.75
N LEU A 168 14.33 -13.64 -17.11
CA LEU A 168 14.31 -14.24 -15.76
C LEU A 168 14.35 -15.77 -15.80
N GLU A 169 14.42 -16.37 -16.99
CA GLU A 169 14.55 -17.81 -17.19
C GLU A 169 15.94 -18.29 -16.80
N ILE A 170 15.99 -19.27 -15.91
CA ILE A 170 17.22 -19.93 -15.51
C ILE A 170 17.17 -21.39 -15.96
N PRO A 171 18.09 -21.84 -16.84
CA PRO A 171 18.07 -23.22 -17.30
C PRO A 171 18.06 -24.24 -16.15
N GLY A 172 17.04 -25.11 -16.12
CA GLY A 172 16.88 -26.15 -15.10
C GLY A 172 16.25 -25.69 -13.77
N LEU A 173 15.85 -24.41 -13.66
CA LEU A 173 15.13 -23.89 -12.50
C LEU A 173 13.82 -23.23 -12.98
N ASP A 174 12.71 -23.68 -12.47
CA ASP A 174 11.35 -23.23 -12.82
C ASP A 174 10.44 -23.02 -11.60
N GLY A 175 10.99 -23.10 -10.38
CA GLY A 175 10.25 -23.03 -9.12
C GLY A 175 9.67 -24.35 -8.62
N THR A 176 9.94 -25.48 -9.30
CA THR A 176 9.44 -26.79 -8.87
C THR A 176 9.78 -27.09 -7.41
N GLY A 177 8.76 -27.55 -6.66
CA GLY A 177 8.88 -27.89 -5.25
C GLY A 177 8.78 -26.69 -4.29
N VAL A 178 8.50 -25.50 -4.81
CA VAL A 178 8.30 -24.29 -4.00
C VAL A 178 6.83 -23.89 -4.02
N THR A 179 6.25 -23.65 -2.85
CA THR A 179 4.89 -23.10 -2.71
C THR A 179 4.94 -21.61 -2.47
N VAL A 180 4.16 -20.87 -3.26
CA VAL A 180 3.90 -19.43 -3.09
C VAL A 180 2.46 -19.26 -2.61
N ALA A 181 2.27 -18.77 -1.39
CA ALA A 181 0.96 -18.33 -0.92
C ALA A 181 0.62 -16.98 -1.53
N LEU A 182 -0.46 -16.92 -2.29
CA LEU A 182 -0.97 -15.69 -2.89
C LEU A 182 -2.11 -15.14 -2.03
N LEU A 183 -1.81 -14.10 -1.25
CA LEU A 183 -2.75 -13.39 -0.38
C LEU A 183 -3.39 -12.25 -1.17
N ASP A 184 -4.54 -12.52 -1.79
CA ASP A 184 -5.16 -11.61 -2.75
C ASP A 184 -6.68 -11.81 -2.84
N THR A 185 -7.28 -11.45 -3.97
CA THR A 185 -8.64 -11.87 -4.37
C THR A 185 -8.63 -13.37 -4.72
N GLY A 186 -9.82 -13.94 -4.98
CA GLY A 186 -9.90 -15.31 -5.44
C GLY A 186 -9.23 -15.51 -6.81
N ILE A 187 -8.99 -16.77 -7.14
CA ILE A 187 -8.40 -17.21 -8.43
C ILE A 187 -9.47 -17.97 -9.22
N ASP A 188 -9.47 -17.82 -10.56
CA ASP A 188 -10.27 -18.67 -11.44
C ASP A 188 -9.59 -20.04 -11.65
N PRO A 189 -10.06 -21.11 -10.98
CA PRO A 189 -9.43 -22.43 -11.08
C PRO A 189 -9.74 -23.13 -12.43
N SER A 190 -10.65 -22.60 -13.21
CA SER A 190 -11.00 -23.13 -14.52
C SER A 190 -10.04 -22.69 -15.63
N HIS A 191 -9.20 -21.67 -15.35
CA HIS A 191 -8.26 -21.14 -16.32
C HIS A 191 -7.15 -22.17 -16.62
N PRO A 192 -6.99 -22.64 -17.88
CA PRO A 192 -6.05 -23.72 -18.21
C PRO A 192 -4.59 -23.36 -17.93
N TYR A 193 -4.23 -22.07 -18.04
CA TYR A 193 -2.90 -21.53 -17.77
C TYR A 193 -2.44 -21.73 -16.31
N LEU A 194 -3.40 -21.91 -15.35
CA LEU A 194 -3.14 -22.07 -13.93
C LEU A 194 -3.39 -23.48 -13.40
N ARG A 195 -4.04 -24.35 -14.21
CA ARG A 195 -4.57 -25.64 -13.72
C ARG A 195 -3.55 -26.54 -13.05
N ARG A 196 -2.28 -26.46 -13.44
CA ARG A 196 -1.23 -27.35 -12.90
C ARG A 196 -0.59 -26.83 -11.62
N SER A 197 -0.76 -25.56 -11.30
CA SER A 197 -0.06 -24.90 -10.21
C SER A 197 -0.91 -24.69 -8.95
N LEU A 198 -2.25 -24.76 -9.05
CA LEU A 198 -3.14 -24.41 -7.93
C LEU A 198 -3.28 -25.56 -6.90
N LEU A 199 -3.02 -25.20 -5.65
CA LEU A 199 -3.37 -26.00 -4.47
C LEU A 199 -4.80 -25.67 -3.99
N PRO A 200 -5.40 -26.49 -3.11
CA PRO A 200 -6.66 -26.15 -2.45
C PRO A 200 -6.55 -24.78 -1.75
N GLY A 201 -7.46 -23.85 -2.05
CA GLY A 201 -7.41 -22.49 -1.54
C GLY A 201 -8.09 -22.30 -0.18
N ILE A 202 -7.69 -21.27 0.54
CA ILE A 202 -8.23 -20.84 1.82
C ILE A 202 -8.96 -19.50 1.62
N ASP A 203 -10.26 -19.45 1.95
CA ASP A 203 -11.06 -18.21 1.82
C ASP A 203 -11.38 -17.62 3.19
N LEU A 204 -10.86 -16.42 3.46
CA LEU A 204 -11.07 -15.67 4.71
C LEU A 204 -12.19 -14.63 4.59
N ILE A 205 -12.74 -14.42 3.39
CA ILE A 205 -13.90 -13.55 3.14
C ILE A 205 -15.18 -14.36 3.22
N ASN A 206 -15.20 -15.54 2.55
CA ASN A 206 -16.33 -16.45 2.51
C ASN A 206 -15.84 -17.89 2.77
N PRO A 207 -15.68 -18.28 4.05
CA PRO A 207 -15.14 -19.58 4.40
C PRO A 207 -15.88 -20.74 3.71
N GLY A 208 -15.11 -21.64 3.08
CA GLY A 208 -15.62 -22.80 2.36
C GLY A 208 -15.77 -22.61 0.85
N SER A 209 -15.50 -21.43 0.29
CA SER A 209 -15.55 -21.21 -1.17
C SER A 209 -14.26 -21.65 -1.92
N GLY A 210 -13.23 -22.07 -1.20
CA GLY A 210 -11.97 -22.55 -1.80
C GLY A 210 -11.13 -21.47 -2.47
N ALA A 211 -11.27 -20.21 -2.07
CA ALA A 211 -10.57 -19.05 -2.62
C ALA A 211 -10.80 -18.84 -4.14
N VAL A 212 -11.98 -19.17 -4.61
CA VAL A 212 -12.38 -18.92 -6.01
C VAL A 212 -12.77 -17.46 -6.22
N ALA A 213 -12.34 -16.88 -7.37
CA ALA A 213 -12.71 -15.53 -7.79
C ALA A 213 -14.24 -15.40 -7.88
N GLN A 214 -14.81 -14.41 -7.20
CA GLN A 214 -16.25 -14.20 -7.12
C GLN A 214 -16.72 -13.17 -8.14
N PRO A 215 -17.93 -13.35 -8.72
CA PRO A 215 -18.54 -12.34 -9.57
C PRO A 215 -18.96 -11.10 -8.75
N HIS A 216 -19.05 -9.96 -9.42
CA HIS A 216 -19.61 -8.76 -8.79
C HIS A 216 -21.05 -9.03 -8.32
N PRO A 217 -21.45 -8.64 -7.10
CA PRO A 217 -22.78 -8.98 -6.56
C PRO A 217 -23.98 -8.47 -7.36
N THR A 218 -23.82 -7.38 -8.11
CA THR A 218 -24.92 -6.73 -8.84
C THR A 218 -24.64 -6.47 -10.32
N ILE A 219 -23.38 -6.56 -10.78
CA ILE A 219 -22.98 -6.32 -12.17
C ILE A 219 -22.56 -7.64 -12.81
N PRO A 220 -23.35 -8.19 -13.75
CA PRO A 220 -22.99 -9.43 -14.46
C PRO A 220 -21.69 -9.27 -15.27
N GLY A 221 -20.91 -10.35 -15.34
CA GLY A 221 -19.70 -10.40 -16.18
C GLY A 221 -18.46 -9.71 -15.59
N ARG A 222 -18.54 -9.19 -14.37
CA ARG A 222 -17.43 -8.52 -13.69
C ARG A 222 -16.91 -9.36 -12.50
N PRO A 223 -16.01 -10.31 -12.72
CA PRO A 223 -15.42 -11.10 -11.63
C PRO A 223 -14.30 -10.34 -10.91
N GLU A 224 -13.90 -10.85 -9.74
CA GLU A 224 -12.60 -10.52 -9.15
C GLU A 224 -11.49 -10.98 -10.09
N ARG A 225 -10.50 -10.12 -10.36
CA ARG A 225 -9.49 -10.41 -11.40
C ARG A 225 -8.10 -10.56 -10.82
N HIS A 226 -7.73 -9.68 -9.91
CA HIS A 226 -6.37 -9.41 -9.48
C HIS A 226 -5.62 -10.68 -9.04
N GLY A 227 -6.22 -11.57 -8.24
CA GLY A 227 -5.59 -12.82 -7.82
C GLY A 227 -5.29 -13.78 -8.99
N THR A 228 -6.20 -13.86 -9.99
CA THR A 228 -5.99 -14.66 -11.19
C THR A 228 -4.83 -14.12 -12.03
N GLU A 229 -4.75 -12.81 -12.17
CA GLU A 229 -3.69 -12.11 -12.90
C GLU A 229 -2.32 -12.31 -12.24
N LEU A 230 -2.21 -12.12 -10.92
CA LEU A 230 -0.95 -12.32 -10.21
C LEU A 230 -0.51 -13.79 -10.21
N ALA A 231 -1.43 -14.74 -10.08
CA ALA A 231 -1.13 -16.17 -10.17
C ALA A 231 -0.51 -16.53 -11.53
N GLY A 232 -1.03 -15.95 -12.62
CA GLY A 232 -0.50 -16.14 -13.97
C GLY A 232 0.91 -15.59 -14.13
N ILE A 233 1.23 -14.43 -13.54
CA ILE A 233 2.59 -13.86 -13.53
C ILE A 233 3.57 -14.77 -12.78
N VAL A 234 3.14 -15.33 -11.64
CA VAL A 234 4.02 -16.19 -10.83
C VAL A 234 4.24 -17.54 -11.52
N SER A 235 3.16 -18.30 -11.85
CA SER A 235 3.27 -19.72 -12.18
C SER A 235 2.48 -20.18 -13.40
N GLY A 236 1.97 -19.27 -14.21
CA GLY A 236 1.25 -19.65 -15.42
C GLY A 236 2.08 -20.51 -16.37
N SER A 237 1.45 -21.45 -17.06
CA SER A 237 2.12 -22.35 -18.00
C SER A 237 1.26 -22.67 -19.23
N ASP A 238 1.92 -22.96 -20.36
CA ASP A 238 1.29 -23.34 -21.62
C ASP A 238 0.36 -22.25 -22.22
N GLY A 239 0.70 -20.96 -22.03
CA GLY A 239 -0.06 -19.84 -22.60
C GLY A 239 0.21 -19.59 -24.11
N PRO A 240 -0.56 -18.68 -24.73
CA PRO A 240 -0.44 -18.36 -26.14
C PRO A 240 0.94 -17.78 -26.46
N GLY A 241 1.49 -18.15 -27.61
CA GLY A 241 2.82 -17.68 -28.04
C GLY A 241 3.99 -18.11 -27.15
N GLY A 242 3.80 -19.15 -26.32
CA GLY A 242 4.79 -19.59 -25.33
C GLY A 242 4.83 -18.74 -24.07
N LEU A 243 3.75 -18.01 -23.78
CA LEU A 243 3.63 -17.26 -22.54
C LEU A 243 3.69 -18.21 -21.34
N HIS A 244 4.50 -17.85 -20.34
CA HIS A 244 4.59 -18.51 -19.05
C HIS A 244 4.88 -17.50 -17.94
N GLY A 245 4.58 -17.85 -16.71
CA GLY A 245 4.97 -17.12 -15.52
C GLY A 245 6.47 -17.20 -15.24
N VAL A 246 6.94 -16.51 -14.24
CA VAL A 246 8.36 -16.48 -13.86
C VAL A 246 8.82 -17.82 -13.30
N ALA A 247 7.95 -18.53 -12.59
CA ALA A 247 8.19 -19.82 -11.94
C ALA A 247 7.09 -20.84 -12.31
N PRO A 248 7.05 -21.33 -13.58
CA PRO A 248 5.93 -22.13 -14.06
C PRO A 248 5.82 -23.52 -13.38
N GLY A 249 6.85 -23.97 -12.67
CA GLY A 249 6.85 -25.17 -11.86
C GLY A 249 6.46 -24.97 -10.40
N ALA A 250 6.29 -23.72 -9.94
CA ALA A 250 5.89 -23.43 -8.57
C ALA A 250 4.40 -23.71 -8.32
N SER A 251 4.09 -24.11 -7.10
CA SER A 251 2.70 -24.28 -6.65
C SER A 251 2.17 -22.98 -6.06
N ILE A 252 0.91 -22.65 -6.34
CA ILE A 252 0.21 -21.50 -5.73
C ILE A 252 -0.75 -22.02 -4.67
N LEU A 253 -0.64 -21.52 -3.45
CA LEU A 253 -1.66 -21.64 -2.41
C LEU A 253 -2.53 -20.38 -2.44
N PRO A 254 -3.75 -20.42 -2.99
CA PRO A 254 -4.64 -19.28 -2.99
C PRO A 254 -5.13 -18.98 -1.58
N VAL A 255 -4.91 -17.77 -1.08
CA VAL A 255 -5.45 -17.28 0.20
C VAL A 255 -6.28 -16.03 -0.08
N ARG A 256 -7.60 -16.17 -0.16
CA ARG A 256 -8.49 -15.06 -0.48
C ARG A 256 -8.72 -14.19 0.75
N ILE A 257 -8.06 -13.05 0.76
CA ILE A 257 -8.12 -12.02 1.82
C ILE A 257 -8.83 -10.75 1.35
N ALA A 258 -9.05 -10.59 0.05
CA ALA A 258 -9.73 -9.44 -0.56
C ALA A 258 -10.88 -9.92 -1.44
N GLY A 259 -11.89 -9.07 -1.65
CA GLY A 259 -13.01 -9.41 -2.50
C GLY A 259 -14.04 -8.30 -2.55
N TRP A 260 -15.10 -8.51 -3.34
CA TRP A 260 -16.24 -7.61 -3.40
C TRP A 260 -16.90 -7.49 -2.04
N GLN A 261 -16.81 -6.32 -1.44
CA GLN A 261 -17.42 -6.00 -0.15
C GLN A 261 -18.14 -4.65 -0.24
N PRO A 262 -19.19 -4.41 0.59
CA PRO A 262 -19.93 -3.15 0.55
C PRO A 262 -19.03 -1.94 0.84
N ASP A 263 -19.17 -0.89 0.04
CA ASP A 263 -18.54 0.40 0.26
C ASP A 263 -19.40 1.35 1.11
N ALA A 264 -18.91 2.55 1.40
CA ALA A 264 -19.64 3.52 2.20
C ALA A 264 -20.78 4.22 1.43
N GLU A 265 -20.80 4.11 0.11
CA GLU A 265 -21.79 4.74 -0.77
C GLU A 265 -22.94 3.79 -1.10
N GLY A 266 -22.88 2.54 -0.64
CA GLY A 266 -23.90 1.51 -0.83
C GLY A 266 -23.70 0.68 -2.10
N GLY A 267 -22.53 0.81 -2.74
CA GLY A 267 -22.06 -0.05 -3.81
C GLY A 267 -21.19 -1.19 -3.29
N TYR A 268 -20.37 -1.73 -4.20
CA TYR A 268 -19.39 -2.77 -3.89
C TYR A 268 -18.03 -2.40 -4.48
N THR A 269 -16.98 -2.58 -3.70
CA THR A 269 -15.59 -2.44 -4.15
C THR A 269 -14.75 -3.60 -3.68
N VAL A 270 -13.67 -3.89 -4.38
CA VAL A 270 -12.72 -4.94 -3.98
C VAL A 270 -11.75 -4.36 -2.97
N TYR A 271 -11.77 -4.88 -1.75
CA TYR A 271 -10.81 -4.50 -0.72
C TYR A 271 -10.57 -5.63 0.28
N SER A 272 -9.51 -5.47 1.04
CA SER A 272 -9.15 -6.25 2.22
C SER A 272 -9.09 -5.35 3.45
N ARG A 273 -8.71 -5.92 4.57
CA ARG A 273 -8.50 -5.21 5.83
C ARG A 273 -7.23 -5.71 6.52
N THR A 274 -6.65 -4.87 7.39
CA THR A 274 -5.50 -5.23 8.25
C THR A 274 -5.64 -6.63 8.85
N ASP A 275 -6.79 -6.91 9.47
CA ASP A 275 -7.09 -8.17 10.16
C ASP A 275 -7.12 -9.37 9.22
N GLN A 276 -7.60 -9.20 7.99
CA GLN A 276 -7.65 -10.25 6.97
C GLN A 276 -6.26 -10.55 6.40
N ILE A 277 -5.41 -9.52 6.22
CA ILE A 277 -4.02 -9.73 5.76
C ILE A 277 -3.24 -10.53 6.81
N ILE A 278 -3.37 -10.20 8.10
CA ILE A 278 -2.72 -10.94 9.19
C ILE A 278 -3.23 -12.38 9.23
N ALA A 279 -4.54 -12.59 9.12
CA ALA A 279 -5.13 -13.94 9.07
C ALA A 279 -4.65 -14.74 7.85
N GLY A 280 -4.41 -14.06 6.72
CA GLY A 280 -3.81 -14.68 5.54
C GLY A 280 -2.39 -15.17 5.78
N LEU A 281 -1.55 -14.39 6.47
CA LEU A 281 -0.21 -14.82 6.86
C LEU A 281 -0.26 -15.96 7.87
N GLU A 282 -1.18 -15.93 8.86
CA GLU A 282 -1.41 -17.05 9.80
C GLU A 282 -1.74 -18.37 9.05
N ALA A 283 -2.63 -18.27 8.04
CA ALA A 283 -3.00 -19.44 7.23
C ALA A 283 -1.87 -19.89 6.29
N ALA A 284 -1.04 -18.99 5.80
CA ALA A 284 0.05 -19.34 4.89
C ALA A 284 1.23 -20.05 5.58
N VAL A 285 1.45 -19.80 6.88
CA VAL A 285 2.49 -20.47 7.67
C VAL A 285 2.05 -21.82 8.25
N ASP A 286 0.77 -22.13 8.25
CA ASP A 286 0.19 -23.40 8.71
C ASP A 286 -1.13 -23.66 7.96
N PRO A 287 -1.04 -24.06 6.67
CA PRO A 287 -2.22 -24.21 5.82
C PRO A 287 -3.19 -25.31 6.25
N ASN A 288 -2.71 -26.34 6.92
CA ASN A 288 -3.52 -27.47 7.39
C ASN A 288 -4.08 -27.27 8.82
N ASP A 289 -3.71 -26.15 9.50
CA ASP A 289 -4.15 -25.75 10.84
C ASP A 289 -3.83 -26.77 11.94
N ASP A 290 -2.72 -27.50 11.82
CA ASP A 290 -2.32 -28.52 12.81
C ASP A 290 -1.41 -27.95 13.94
N GLY A 291 -0.98 -26.72 13.80
CA GLY A 291 -0.26 -25.95 14.82
C GLY A 291 1.25 -25.96 14.70
N ASP A 292 1.80 -26.47 13.59
CA ASP A 292 3.22 -26.32 13.25
C ASP A 292 3.41 -25.68 11.86
N THR A 293 4.58 -25.71 11.29
CA THR A 293 4.91 -25.01 10.05
C THR A 293 5.57 -25.92 9.01
N HIS A 294 5.39 -27.24 9.11
CA HIS A 294 6.03 -28.18 8.18
C HIS A 294 5.49 -28.08 6.74
N ASP A 295 4.26 -27.60 6.58
CA ASP A 295 3.58 -27.37 5.30
C ASP A 295 3.48 -25.88 4.92
N ALA A 296 4.21 -25.01 5.64
CA ALA A 296 4.25 -23.58 5.37
C ALA A 296 4.63 -23.29 3.91
N ALA A 297 3.96 -22.30 3.32
CA ALA A 297 4.41 -21.76 2.05
C ALA A 297 5.78 -21.10 2.22
N ARG A 298 6.68 -21.34 1.26
CA ARG A 298 8.05 -20.79 1.31
C ARG A 298 8.08 -19.28 1.08
N ILE A 299 7.13 -18.79 0.29
CA ILE A 299 7.00 -17.38 -0.10
C ILE A 299 5.54 -16.98 0.12
N ALA A 300 5.31 -15.80 0.67
CA ALA A 300 4.01 -15.15 0.67
C ALA A 300 4.08 -13.91 -0.25
N LEU A 301 3.19 -13.85 -1.23
CA LEU A 301 2.94 -12.67 -2.03
C LEU A 301 1.65 -12.02 -1.53
N ILE A 302 1.74 -10.80 -1.01
CA ILE A 302 0.58 -10.00 -0.64
C ILE A 302 0.32 -9.00 -1.77
N GLY A 303 -0.82 -9.11 -2.46
CA GLY A 303 -1.15 -8.24 -3.60
C GLY A 303 -1.89 -6.96 -3.23
N VAL A 304 -2.25 -6.79 -1.96
CA VAL A 304 -3.02 -5.64 -1.46
C VAL A 304 -2.19 -4.77 -0.53
N VAL A 305 -2.51 -3.47 -0.47
CA VAL A 305 -1.79 -2.51 0.36
C VAL A 305 -2.72 -1.57 1.12
N GLU A 306 -2.33 -1.16 2.32
CA GLU A 306 -2.91 -0.03 3.05
C GLU A 306 -2.25 1.27 2.56
N PRO A 307 -2.97 2.17 1.89
CA PRO A 307 -2.38 3.39 1.33
C PRO A 307 -1.68 4.24 2.39
N TYR A 308 -0.45 4.67 2.12
CA TYR A 308 0.37 5.54 2.97
C TYR A 308 0.66 5.03 4.40
N ALA A 309 0.24 3.83 4.76
CA ALA A 309 0.36 3.31 6.13
C ALA A 309 1.67 2.53 6.35
N SER A 310 2.82 3.13 6.00
CA SER A 310 4.14 2.49 6.07
C SER A 310 4.72 2.44 7.49
N PHE A 311 3.92 2.03 8.47
CA PHE A 311 4.37 1.91 9.87
C PHE A 311 5.33 0.72 10.05
N PRO A 312 6.52 0.93 10.66
CA PRO A 312 7.54 -0.11 10.75
C PRO A 312 7.31 -1.12 11.90
N ASP A 313 6.46 -0.84 12.86
CA ASP A 313 6.28 -1.64 14.09
C ASP A 313 4.80 -1.93 14.44
N GLY A 314 3.89 -1.71 13.53
CA GLY A 314 2.48 -2.00 13.71
C GLY A 314 2.12 -3.49 13.57
N PRO A 315 0.83 -3.85 13.68
CA PRO A 315 0.41 -5.24 13.66
C PRO A 315 0.75 -5.95 12.35
N LEU A 316 0.65 -5.27 11.19
CA LEU A 316 1.07 -5.84 9.90
C LEU A 316 2.57 -6.06 9.85
N SER A 317 3.37 -5.10 10.29
CA SER A 317 4.83 -5.22 10.31
C SER A 317 5.30 -6.35 11.23
N ARG A 318 4.65 -6.52 12.38
CA ARG A 318 4.91 -7.62 13.30
C ARG A 318 4.49 -8.97 12.74
N ALA A 319 3.37 -9.04 12.01
CA ALA A 319 2.96 -10.27 11.33
C ALA A 319 3.93 -10.68 10.22
N VAL A 320 4.40 -9.72 9.41
CA VAL A 320 5.43 -9.95 8.39
C VAL A 320 6.73 -10.43 9.03
N ALA A 321 7.18 -9.79 10.11
CA ALA A 321 8.37 -10.23 10.84
C ALA A 321 8.20 -11.64 11.40
N GLY A 322 7.01 -11.96 11.96
CA GLY A 322 6.69 -13.30 12.45
C GLY A 322 6.72 -14.36 11.36
N ALA A 323 6.18 -14.08 10.18
CA ALA A 323 6.25 -14.98 9.03
C ALA A 323 7.71 -15.23 8.59
N THR A 324 8.54 -14.18 8.60
CA THR A 324 9.98 -14.31 8.27
C THR A 324 10.75 -15.13 9.32
N GLU A 325 10.43 -14.98 10.60
CA GLU A 325 11.02 -15.83 11.68
C GLU A 325 10.62 -17.31 11.54
N LEU A 326 9.47 -17.60 10.92
CA LEU A 326 9.02 -18.93 10.56
C LEU A 326 9.51 -19.38 9.17
N ASP A 327 10.49 -18.68 8.62
CA ASP A 327 11.19 -18.98 7.38
C ASP A 327 10.35 -18.78 6.09
N MET A 328 9.36 -17.90 6.11
CA MET A 328 8.58 -17.48 4.95
C MET A 328 9.06 -16.11 4.44
N LEU A 329 9.48 -16.02 3.19
CA LEU A 329 9.80 -14.73 2.56
C LEU A 329 8.49 -14.02 2.18
N VAL A 330 8.28 -12.83 2.74
CA VAL A 330 7.10 -12.02 2.45
C VAL A 330 7.43 -10.95 1.41
N VAL A 331 6.85 -11.07 0.22
CA VAL A 331 7.02 -10.14 -0.91
C VAL A 331 5.78 -9.25 -1.00
N VAL A 332 6.00 -7.94 -1.07
CA VAL A 332 4.92 -6.95 -1.03
C VAL A 332 5.13 -5.84 -2.06
N PRO A 333 4.06 -5.29 -2.65
CA PRO A 333 4.15 -4.16 -3.56
C PRO A 333 4.40 -2.84 -2.80
N ALA A 334 5.21 -1.94 -3.35
CA ALA A 334 5.49 -0.64 -2.73
C ALA A 334 4.25 0.26 -2.58
N GLY A 335 3.23 0.06 -3.42
CA GLY A 335 2.05 0.91 -3.57
C GLY A 335 2.06 1.68 -4.89
N ASN A 336 0.91 2.23 -5.28
CA ASN A 336 0.73 2.91 -6.57
C ASN A 336 0.39 4.40 -6.42
N ASP A 337 0.89 5.03 -5.36
CA ASP A 337 0.59 6.42 -5.04
C ASP A 337 1.66 7.41 -5.56
N GLY A 338 2.60 6.92 -6.38
CA GLY A 338 3.60 7.75 -7.04
C GLY A 338 4.58 8.42 -6.08
N ARG A 339 5.10 9.58 -6.47
CA ARG A 339 6.11 10.30 -5.71
C ARG A 339 5.49 11.10 -4.57
N ALA A 340 6.03 10.92 -3.38
CA ALA A 340 5.79 11.76 -2.22
C ALA A 340 7.14 12.12 -1.56
N GLY A 341 7.13 12.90 -0.53
CA GLY A 341 8.36 13.27 0.17
C GLY A 341 8.42 14.76 0.42
N PRO A 342 9.53 15.27 0.97
CA PRO A 342 10.90 14.81 0.75
C PRO A 342 11.42 13.75 1.73
N SER A 343 10.94 13.68 2.96
CA SER A 343 11.51 12.72 3.94
C SER A 343 10.79 11.38 3.92
N TYR A 344 9.47 11.38 4.15
CA TYR A 344 8.65 10.19 4.05
C TYR A 344 7.91 10.18 2.73
N GLY A 345 7.87 9.02 2.09
CA GLY A 345 7.29 8.85 0.78
C GLY A 345 5.83 8.40 0.81
N SER A 346 5.42 7.77 -0.28
CA SER A 346 4.09 7.19 -0.49
C SER A 346 4.06 5.67 -0.26
N ILE A 347 5.11 5.10 0.34
CA ILE A 347 5.15 3.67 0.64
C ILE A 347 3.92 3.27 1.44
N ALA A 348 3.29 2.17 1.04
CA ALA A 348 2.08 1.66 1.65
C ALA A 348 2.37 0.70 2.83
N GLY A 349 1.37 0.25 3.56
CA GLY A 349 1.46 -0.89 4.47
C GLY A 349 1.00 -2.19 3.78
N PRO A 350 1.66 -3.34 4.01
CA PRO A 350 2.75 -3.63 4.94
C PRO A 350 4.17 -3.35 4.42
N SER A 351 4.32 -2.66 3.30
CA SER A 351 5.60 -2.44 2.61
C SER A 351 6.61 -1.63 3.44
N GLY A 352 6.14 -0.93 4.49
CA GLY A 352 6.99 -0.29 5.49
C GLY A 352 7.66 -1.26 6.48
N ALA A 353 7.24 -2.52 6.52
CA ALA A 353 7.79 -3.52 7.44
C ALA A 353 9.27 -3.80 7.13
N PRO A 354 10.18 -3.75 8.13
CA PRO A 354 11.59 -4.01 7.91
C PRO A 354 11.90 -5.41 7.31
N ALA A 355 11.08 -6.41 7.65
CA ALA A 355 11.25 -7.79 7.20
C ALA A 355 10.59 -8.09 5.83
N ALA A 356 9.83 -7.15 5.26
CA ALA A 356 9.23 -7.34 3.94
C ALA A 356 10.24 -7.09 2.82
N LEU A 357 10.18 -7.90 1.77
CA LEU A 357 10.80 -7.59 0.48
C LEU A 357 9.82 -6.72 -0.32
N THR A 358 10.03 -5.43 -0.29
CA THR A 358 9.15 -4.45 -0.94
C THR A 358 9.63 -4.18 -2.37
N VAL A 359 8.72 -4.29 -3.32
CA VAL A 359 9.04 -4.22 -4.74
C VAL A 359 8.36 -3.03 -5.40
N ALA A 360 9.15 -2.18 -6.04
CA ALA A 360 8.70 -1.11 -6.92
C ALA A 360 8.51 -1.60 -8.36
N ALA A 361 7.72 -0.86 -9.14
CA ALA A 361 7.45 -1.18 -10.53
C ALA A 361 8.36 -0.41 -11.49
N ALA A 362 8.91 -1.11 -12.48
CA ALA A 362 9.58 -0.52 -13.65
C ALA A 362 8.82 -0.82 -14.94
N ASP A 363 8.99 0.05 -15.94
CA ASP A 363 8.55 -0.24 -17.30
C ASP A 363 9.64 -1.06 -18.00
N GLY A 364 9.44 -2.37 -18.11
CA GLY A 364 10.38 -3.32 -18.73
C GLY A 364 10.21 -3.48 -20.24
N ARG A 365 9.31 -2.73 -20.88
CA ARG A 365 9.05 -2.85 -22.33
C ARG A 365 10.20 -2.26 -23.15
N PRO A 366 10.70 -2.96 -24.16
CA PRO A 366 11.76 -2.43 -25.01
C PRO A 366 11.26 -1.33 -25.96
N ALA A 367 9.98 -1.40 -26.31
CA ALA A 367 9.33 -0.44 -27.20
C ALA A 367 7.88 -0.22 -26.76
N THR A 368 7.34 0.95 -27.06
CA THR A 368 5.99 1.33 -26.66
C THR A 368 5.25 2.02 -27.79
N PRO A 369 3.91 1.90 -27.85
CA PRO A 369 3.11 2.66 -28.78
C PRO A 369 3.18 4.16 -28.45
N THR A 370 3.50 4.94 -29.44
CA THR A 370 3.56 6.39 -29.40
C THR A 370 2.70 6.99 -30.49
N VAL A 371 2.31 8.23 -30.31
CA VAL A 371 1.65 9.03 -31.33
C VAL A 371 2.37 10.35 -31.46
N ARG A 372 2.53 10.84 -32.69
CA ARG A 372 3.04 12.18 -32.92
C ARG A 372 1.95 13.18 -32.49
N ALA A 373 2.17 13.87 -31.39
CA ALA A 373 1.25 14.88 -30.89
C ALA A 373 1.72 16.27 -31.32
N GLN A 374 0.84 17.05 -31.90
CA GLN A 374 1.11 18.44 -32.30
C GLN A 374 0.08 19.36 -31.67
N VAL A 375 0.54 20.45 -31.03
CA VAL A 375 -0.33 21.49 -30.46
C VAL A 375 -0.03 22.81 -31.14
N ARG A 376 -1.08 23.50 -31.59
CA ARG A 376 -0.98 24.76 -32.34
C ARG A 376 -1.91 25.84 -31.78
N ALA A 377 -1.44 27.10 -31.86
CA ALA A 377 -2.29 28.28 -31.73
C ALA A 377 -2.30 29.01 -33.08
N GLY A 378 -3.38 28.81 -33.85
CA GLY A 378 -3.42 29.23 -35.23
C GLY A 378 -2.33 28.56 -36.07
N LEU A 379 -1.46 29.35 -36.74
CA LEU A 379 -0.33 28.85 -37.50
C LEU A 379 0.93 28.54 -36.66
N ARG A 380 0.96 28.97 -35.41
CA ARG A 380 2.11 28.77 -34.55
C ARG A 380 2.07 27.36 -33.93
N VAL A 381 3.11 26.57 -34.17
CA VAL A 381 3.34 25.30 -33.50
C VAL A 381 3.88 25.61 -32.09
N LEU A 382 3.17 25.15 -31.05
CA LEU A 382 3.57 25.27 -29.65
C LEU A 382 4.36 24.04 -29.19
N PHE A 383 4.02 22.88 -29.78
CA PHE A 383 4.59 21.60 -29.42
C PHE A 383 4.45 20.62 -30.57
N GLU A 384 5.47 19.81 -30.83
CA GLU A 384 5.44 18.70 -31.78
C GLU A 384 6.48 17.65 -31.37
N GLU A 385 6.04 16.59 -30.71
CA GLU A 385 6.89 15.47 -30.30
C GLU A 385 6.10 14.16 -30.30
N PRO A 386 6.79 13.01 -30.43
CA PRO A 386 6.17 11.72 -30.11
C PRO A 386 5.86 11.63 -28.64
N LEU A 387 4.63 11.28 -28.28
CA LEU A 387 4.18 11.06 -26.92
C LEU A 387 3.67 9.63 -26.77
N PRO A 388 3.89 9.02 -25.59
CA PRO A 388 3.30 7.73 -25.27
C PRO A 388 1.77 7.77 -25.39
N LEU A 389 1.22 6.76 -26.04
CA LEU A 389 -0.23 6.57 -26.12
C LEU A 389 -0.73 5.93 -24.82
N GLY A 390 -1.60 6.62 -24.11
CA GLY A 390 -2.15 6.15 -22.84
C GLY A 390 -3.25 5.10 -23.00
N GLY A 391 -3.99 5.12 -24.09
CA GLY A 391 -5.09 4.19 -24.39
C GLY A 391 -5.58 4.36 -25.82
N ALA A 392 -6.38 3.43 -26.28
CA ALA A 392 -6.93 3.13 -27.60
C ALA A 392 -6.43 3.96 -28.80
N PRO A 393 -5.82 3.34 -29.79
CA PRO A 393 -5.40 4.01 -30.99
C PRO A 393 -6.57 4.22 -31.94
N THR A 394 -6.61 5.37 -32.54
CA THR A 394 -7.51 5.59 -33.70
C THR A 394 -6.79 6.28 -34.79
N SER A 395 -7.52 6.60 -35.86
CA SER A 395 -7.07 7.41 -36.95
C SER A 395 -6.52 8.75 -36.51
N THR A 396 -5.73 9.39 -37.34
CA THR A 396 -5.27 10.77 -37.14
C THR A 396 -6.46 11.70 -36.87
N VAL A 397 -6.44 12.39 -35.75
CA VAL A 397 -7.50 13.29 -35.31
C VAL A 397 -6.91 14.67 -35.02
N THR A 398 -7.63 15.71 -35.44
CA THR A 398 -7.32 17.10 -35.08
C THR A 398 -8.58 17.72 -34.46
N ALA A 399 -8.45 18.29 -33.28
CA ALA A 399 -9.55 18.87 -32.57
C ALA A 399 -9.16 20.13 -31.78
N SER A 400 -10.12 21.03 -31.58
CA SER A 400 -9.93 22.19 -30.66
C SER A 400 -9.91 21.74 -29.22
N ILE A 401 -8.97 22.25 -28.45
CA ILE A 401 -8.83 21.91 -27.03
C ILE A 401 -9.86 22.66 -26.18
N VAL A 402 -10.55 21.93 -25.32
CA VAL A 402 -11.44 22.47 -24.28
C VAL A 402 -10.93 22.04 -22.93
N PRO A 403 -10.55 22.97 -22.04
CA PRO A 403 -10.11 22.64 -20.69
C PRO A 403 -11.32 22.28 -19.83
N VAL A 404 -11.29 21.11 -19.20
CA VAL A 404 -12.25 20.71 -18.17
C VAL A 404 -11.73 21.18 -16.81
N SER A 405 -12.57 21.85 -16.03
CA SER A 405 -12.17 22.26 -14.67
C SER A 405 -12.15 21.06 -13.72
N ARG A 406 -11.39 21.17 -12.61
CA ARG A 406 -11.39 20.13 -11.59
C ARG A 406 -12.78 19.93 -10.96
N ALA A 407 -13.55 21.01 -10.81
CA ALA A 407 -14.89 20.97 -10.28
C ALA A 407 -15.88 20.30 -11.27
N ASP A 408 -15.71 20.52 -12.57
CA ASP A 408 -16.55 19.89 -13.58
C ASP A 408 -16.21 18.40 -13.72
N ALA A 409 -14.93 18.04 -13.77
CA ALA A 409 -14.52 16.63 -13.79
C ALA A 409 -15.00 15.82 -12.55
N ALA A 410 -15.37 16.48 -11.47
CA ALA A 410 -15.93 15.85 -10.27
C ALA A 410 -17.47 15.66 -10.33
N LYS A 411 -18.14 16.18 -11.35
CA LYS A 411 -19.59 16.05 -11.53
C LYS A 411 -20.00 14.84 -12.37
N GLY A 412 -19.05 13.98 -12.70
CA GLY A 412 -19.26 12.90 -13.63
C GLY A 412 -19.62 13.41 -15.02
N ILE A 413 -20.39 12.64 -15.79
CA ILE A 413 -20.79 12.98 -17.16
C ILE A 413 -21.40 14.39 -17.28
N ALA A 414 -22.12 14.87 -16.26
CA ALA A 414 -22.72 16.18 -16.27
C ALA A 414 -21.69 17.33 -16.35
N GLY A 415 -20.44 17.09 -15.96
CA GLY A 415 -19.36 18.06 -16.04
C GLY A 415 -18.86 18.32 -17.46
N PHE A 416 -19.28 17.54 -18.43
CA PHE A 416 -18.95 17.70 -19.85
C PHE A 416 -20.04 18.41 -20.66
N PHE A 417 -21.11 18.88 -19.98
CA PHE A 417 -22.24 19.58 -20.60
C PHE A 417 -22.38 20.99 -20.04
N GLU A 418 -22.77 21.91 -20.91
CA GLU A 418 -23.14 23.27 -20.53
C GLU A 418 -24.53 23.31 -19.85
N ALA A 419 -24.84 24.42 -19.21
CA ALA A 419 -26.13 24.57 -18.48
C ALA A 419 -27.38 24.42 -19.35
N ASP A 420 -27.25 24.60 -20.66
CA ASP A 420 -28.32 24.41 -21.66
C ASP A 420 -28.45 22.98 -22.17
N GLY A 421 -27.61 22.05 -21.66
CA GLY A 421 -27.56 20.64 -22.04
C GLY A 421 -26.76 20.37 -23.32
N THR A 422 -26.09 21.34 -23.91
CA THR A 422 -25.18 21.12 -25.02
C THR A 422 -23.84 20.57 -24.53
N SER A 423 -23.25 19.63 -25.29
CA SER A 423 -21.94 19.10 -24.91
C SER A 423 -20.84 20.13 -25.13
N ALA A 424 -20.06 20.41 -24.09
CA ALA A 424 -18.88 21.27 -24.14
C ALA A 424 -17.73 20.64 -24.95
N VAL A 425 -17.70 19.31 -25.08
CA VAL A 425 -16.58 18.56 -25.63
C VAL A 425 -16.87 17.85 -26.96
N ALA A 426 -18.11 17.90 -27.46
CA ALA A 426 -18.49 17.22 -28.70
C ALA A 426 -17.64 17.67 -29.89
N GLY A 427 -16.96 16.72 -30.55
CA GLY A 427 -16.04 16.99 -31.67
C GLY A 427 -14.75 17.72 -31.28
N ARG A 428 -14.43 17.78 -29.97
CA ARG A 428 -13.29 18.51 -29.42
C ARG A 428 -12.36 17.60 -28.63
N ALA A 429 -11.17 18.10 -28.30
CA ALA A 429 -10.24 17.46 -27.39
C ALA A 429 -10.51 17.90 -25.94
N ALA A 430 -10.96 17.01 -25.10
CA ALA A 430 -11.16 17.30 -23.66
C ALA A 430 -9.80 17.30 -22.93
N LEU A 431 -9.41 18.44 -22.33
CA LEU A 431 -8.18 18.55 -21.54
C LEU A 431 -8.52 18.39 -20.06
N LEU A 432 -8.28 17.19 -19.54
CA LEU A 432 -8.50 16.85 -18.14
C LEU A 432 -7.41 17.42 -17.21
N PRO A 433 -7.78 17.86 -16.00
CA PRO A 433 -6.82 18.32 -15.01
C PRO A 433 -6.00 17.16 -14.44
N ARG A 434 -4.79 17.44 -13.98
CA ARG A 434 -3.91 16.46 -13.32
C ARG A 434 -4.64 15.77 -12.17
N GLY A 435 -4.53 14.43 -12.10
CA GLY A 435 -5.13 13.61 -11.06
C GLY A 435 -6.65 13.44 -11.17
N ARG A 436 -7.24 13.68 -12.35
CA ARG A 436 -8.65 13.41 -12.65
C ARG A 436 -8.83 12.45 -13.84
N LEU A 437 -7.82 11.69 -14.13
CA LEU A 437 -7.90 10.68 -15.17
C LEU A 437 -8.26 9.36 -14.51
N SER A 438 -9.42 8.85 -14.85
CA SER A 438 -9.90 7.50 -14.57
C SER A 438 -10.56 6.95 -15.82
N GLU A 439 -10.73 5.65 -15.87
CA GLU A 439 -11.48 4.97 -16.93
C GLU A 439 -12.87 5.59 -17.10
N GLU A 440 -13.59 5.74 -16.00
CA GLU A 440 -14.92 6.37 -15.95
C GLU A 440 -14.90 7.80 -16.54
N THR A 441 -13.92 8.63 -16.18
CA THR A 441 -13.84 10.02 -16.69
C THR A 441 -13.56 10.06 -18.19
N VAL A 442 -12.81 9.09 -18.74
CA VAL A 442 -12.59 8.99 -20.19
C VAL A 442 -13.85 8.50 -20.89
N GLU A 443 -14.54 7.51 -20.33
CA GLU A 443 -15.83 7.02 -20.85
C GLU A 443 -16.88 8.13 -20.86
N GLU A 444 -16.98 8.90 -19.81
CA GLU A 444 -17.87 10.06 -19.69
C GLU A 444 -17.54 11.14 -20.74
N ALA A 445 -16.27 11.50 -20.90
CA ALA A 445 -15.85 12.46 -21.92
C ALA A 445 -16.17 11.97 -23.33
N THR A 446 -16.00 10.68 -23.58
CA THR A 446 -16.31 10.06 -24.87
C THR A 446 -17.79 9.99 -25.12
N THR A 447 -18.57 9.56 -24.16
CA THR A 447 -20.04 9.55 -24.22
C THR A 447 -20.59 10.97 -24.44
N ALA A 448 -19.93 11.98 -23.87
CA ALA A 448 -20.22 13.38 -24.17
C ALA A 448 -19.76 13.85 -25.55
N GLY A 449 -19.11 13.01 -26.35
CA GLY A 449 -18.72 13.26 -27.74
C GLY A 449 -17.32 13.83 -27.93
N ALA A 450 -16.41 13.73 -26.94
CA ALA A 450 -15.02 14.08 -27.13
C ALA A 450 -14.37 13.17 -28.18
N THR A 451 -13.52 13.72 -29.04
CA THR A 451 -12.79 12.98 -30.10
C THR A 451 -11.36 12.64 -29.69
N MET A 452 -10.90 13.21 -28.58
CA MET A 452 -9.57 13.03 -28.01
C MET A 452 -9.64 13.41 -26.54
N VAL A 453 -8.93 12.69 -25.69
CA VAL A 453 -8.71 13.05 -24.30
C VAL A 453 -7.25 13.40 -24.09
N LEU A 454 -7.01 14.63 -23.66
CA LEU A 454 -5.69 15.14 -23.26
C LEU A 454 -5.61 15.24 -21.74
N VAL A 455 -4.46 14.97 -21.16
CA VAL A 455 -4.28 14.98 -19.71
C VAL A 455 -3.14 15.91 -19.33
N ASP A 456 -3.33 16.68 -18.25
CA ASP A 456 -2.29 17.50 -17.65
C ASP A 456 -1.27 16.61 -16.91
N GLY A 457 -0.18 16.28 -17.57
CA GLY A 457 0.91 15.44 -17.08
C GLY A 457 1.28 14.37 -18.10
N ARG A 458 2.56 13.95 -18.10
CA ARG A 458 3.03 12.84 -18.93
C ARG A 458 2.41 11.53 -18.44
N LEU A 459 1.99 10.67 -19.34
CA LEU A 459 1.48 9.33 -19.07
C LEU A 459 2.45 8.29 -19.61
N PRO A 460 2.65 7.16 -18.94
CA PRO A 460 3.32 6.02 -19.55
C PRO A 460 2.44 5.44 -20.67
N ALA A 461 3.05 4.86 -21.68
CA ALA A 461 2.31 4.17 -22.73
C ALA A 461 1.54 2.98 -22.15
N GLY A 462 0.28 2.83 -22.54
CA GLY A 462 -0.60 1.80 -22.00
C GLY A 462 -0.88 1.97 -20.50
N ALA A 463 -0.87 3.21 -19.99
CA ALA A 463 -1.22 3.50 -18.60
C ALA A 463 -2.67 3.15 -18.27
N PHE A 464 -3.51 2.97 -19.27
CA PHE A 464 -4.91 2.61 -19.15
C PHE A 464 -5.23 1.43 -20.04
N SER A 465 -5.79 0.42 -19.45
CA SER A 465 -6.71 -0.44 -20.13
C SER A 465 -8.04 0.32 -20.18
N LEU A 466 -8.33 0.85 -21.31
CA LEU A 466 -9.69 1.25 -21.58
C LEU A 466 -10.37 -0.01 -22.14
N ASP A 467 -11.03 -0.78 -21.30
CA ASP A 467 -12.01 -1.81 -21.69
C ASP A 467 -13.19 -1.16 -22.45
N VAL A 468 -13.04 0.11 -22.74
CA VAL A 468 -14.01 0.89 -23.47
C VAL A 468 -13.61 0.74 -24.94
N PRO A 469 -14.51 0.28 -25.80
CA PRO A 469 -14.33 0.36 -27.26
C PRO A 469 -14.40 1.82 -27.69
N VAL A 470 -13.55 2.65 -27.13
CA VAL A 470 -13.57 4.08 -27.34
C VAL A 470 -12.53 4.40 -28.38
N GLY A 471 -13.01 4.70 -29.55
CA GLY A 471 -12.22 5.23 -30.63
C GLY A 471 -11.58 6.61 -30.32
N VAL A 472 -11.09 6.85 -29.08
CA VAL A 472 -10.50 8.12 -28.65
C VAL A 472 -9.09 7.91 -28.18
N SER A 473 -8.15 8.66 -28.73
CA SER A 473 -6.77 8.69 -28.25
C SER A 473 -6.67 9.40 -26.91
N VAL A 474 -5.98 8.77 -25.94
CA VAL A 474 -5.65 9.38 -24.64
C VAL A 474 -4.17 9.69 -24.60
N VAL A 475 -3.80 10.96 -24.40
CA VAL A 475 -2.41 11.43 -24.48
C VAL A 475 -2.10 12.39 -23.32
N GLY A 476 -0.98 12.14 -22.62
CA GLY A 476 -0.51 13.03 -21.56
C GLY A 476 0.39 14.14 -22.08
N LEU A 477 0.02 15.41 -21.85
CA LEU A 477 0.80 16.57 -22.23
C LEU A 477 1.75 17.02 -21.12
N PRO A 478 2.96 17.56 -21.44
CA PRO A 478 3.82 18.20 -20.44
C PRO A 478 3.10 19.32 -19.69
N GLY A 479 3.22 19.35 -18.37
CA GLY A 479 2.50 20.33 -17.54
C GLY A 479 2.81 21.79 -17.88
N GLU A 480 4.04 22.12 -18.29
CA GLU A 480 4.41 23.46 -18.76
C GLU A 480 3.63 23.83 -20.03
N LEU A 481 3.48 22.90 -20.98
CA LEU A 481 2.68 23.13 -22.19
C LEU A 481 1.20 23.36 -21.82
N VAL A 482 0.67 22.58 -20.88
CA VAL A 482 -0.74 22.76 -20.44
C VAL A 482 -0.97 24.14 -19.81
N GLN A 483 -0.01 24.69 -19.06
CA GLN A 483 -0.12 26.05 -18.56
C GLN A 483 -0.16 27.08 -19.69
N VAL A 484 0.66 26.93 -20.73
CA VAL A 484 0.64 27.79 -21.91
C VAL A 484 -0.70 27.67 -22.65
N ILE A 485 -1.22 26.43 -22.85
CA ILE A 485 -2.53 26.20 -23.47
C ILE A 485 -3.63 26.92 -22.69
N ARG A 486 -3.68 26.75 -21.38
CA ARG A 486 -4.70 27.39 -20.52
C ARG A 486 -4.62 28.92 -20.58
N ALA A 487 -3.43 29.48 -20.57
CA ALA A 487 -3.24 30.92 -20.68
C ALA A 487 -3.71 31.48 -22.02
N LEU A 488 -3.42 30.79 -23.13
CA LEU A 488 -3.89 31.18 -24.47
C LEU A 488 -5.41 31.11 -24.59
N LEU A 489 -6.00 30.02 -24.12
CA LEU A 489 -7.48 29.84 -24.13
C LEU A 489 -8.17 30.88 -23.27
N ALA A 490 -7.66 31.19 -22.10
CA ALA A 490 -8.17 32.27 -21.24
C ALA A 490 -8.05 33.67 -21.90
N GLY A 491 -7.04 33.86 -22.78
CA GLY A 491 -6.89 35.06 -23.61
C GLY A 491 -7.73 35.06 -24.90
N GLY A 492 -8.61 34.05 -25.09
CA GLY A 492 -9.49 33.94 -26.28
C GLY A 492 -8.76 33.42 -27.54
N VAL A 493 -7.53 32.93 -27.41
CA VAL A 493 -6.76 32.38 -28.53
C VAL A 493 -7.08 30.89 -28.68
N PRO A 494 -7.68 30.44 -29.81
CA PRO A 494 -8.02 29.04 -30.00
C PRO A 494 -6.73 28.19 -30.13
N VAL A 495 -6.72 27.06 -29.46
CA VAL A 495 -5.65 26.08 -29.50
C VAL A 495 -6.19 24.76 -30.00
N THR A 496 -5.48 24.12 -30.94
CA THR A 496 -5.82 22.80 -31.49
C THR A 496 -4.75 21.79 -31.15
N ALA A 497 -5.18 20.56 -30.92
CA ALA A 497 -4.31 19.39 -30.87
C ALA A 497 -4.55 18.47 -32.04
N ALA A 498 -3.47 17.91 -32.56
CA ALA A 498 -3.51 16.82 -33.53
C ALA A 498 -2.73 15.62 -32.99
N VAL A 499 -3.28 14.45 -33.17
CA VAL A 499 -2.65 13.16 -32.86
C VAL A 499 -2.57 12.35 -34.13
N GLY A 500 -1.34 11.92 -34.47
CA GLY A 500 -1.06 11.14 -35.68
C GLY A 500 -1.35 9.65 -35.53
N ALA A 501 -0.95 8.88 -36.53
CA ALA A 501 -1.02 7.43 -36.48
C ALA A 501 -0.10 6.88 -35.38
N VAL A 502 -0.42 5.69 -34.92
CA VAL A 502 0.40 4.99 -33.91
C VAL A 502 1.70 4.52 -34.55
N GLU A 503 2.79 4.80 -33.88
CA GLU A 503 4.14 4.33 -34.23
C GLU A 503 4.68 3.54 -33.01
N ILE A 504 5.43 2.46 -33.28
CA ILE A 504 6.16 1.76 -32.23
C ILE A 504 7.54 2.40 -32.10
N ALA A 505 7.82 3.01 -30.99
CA ALA A 505 9.09 3.69 -30.70
C ALA A 505 9.84 3.01 -29.57
N GLU A 506 11.16 3.19 -29.54
CA GLU A 506 11.95 2.78 -28.35
C GLU A 506 11.39 3.42 -27.10
N ASN A 507 11.28 2.61 -26.04
CA ASN A 507 10.75 3.09 -24.77
C ASN A 507 11.78 3.96 -24.03
N ALA A 508 11.65 5.26 -24.12
CA ALA A 508 12.52 6.21 -23.45
C ALA A 508 12.48 6.10 -21.90
N ALA A 509 11.42 5.50 -21.36
CA ALA A 509 11.29 5.20 -19.93
C ALA A 509 11.75 3.77 -19.59
N GLY A 510 12.26 3.03 -20.56
CA GLY A 510 12.67 1.64 -20.39
C GLY A 510 13.62 1.44 -19.22
N THR A 511 13.24 0.55 -18.30
CA THR A 511 13.96 0.23 -17.04
C THR A 511 13.95 1.33 -15.96
N SER A 512 13.29 2.47 -16.17
CA SER A 512 13.06 3.46 -15.10
C SER A 512 11.91 3.05 -14.19
N VAL A 513 11.95 3.57 -12.94
CA VAL A 513 10.85 3.38 -12.00
C VAL A 513 9.58 4.06 -12.52
N ALA A 514 8.49 3.29 -12.61
CA ALA A 514 7.21 3.78 -13.12
C ALA A 514 6.70 4.98 -12.29
N ALA A 515 6.04 5.92 -12.95
CA ALA A 515 5.59 7.16 -12.33
C ALA A 515 4.58 6.93 -11.19
N PHE A 516 3.75 5.90 -11.31
CA PHE A 516 2.79 5.52 -10.26
C PHE A 516 3.44 4.80 -9.08
N SER A 517 4.62 4.19 -9.24
CA SER A 517 5.26 3.42 -8.18
C SER A 517 5.55 4.29 -6.96
N SER A 518 5.08 3.85 -5.80
CA SER A 518 5.38 4.51 -4.53
C SER A 518 6.87 4.50 -4.24
N ARG A 519 7.34 5.56 -3.60
CA ARG A 519 8.77 5.82 -3.35
C ARG A 519 8.96 6.50 -2.01
N GLY A 520 10.19 6.56 -1.58
CA GLY A 520 10.66 7.34 -0.45
C GLY A 520 10.96 6.47 0.75
N LEU A 521 11.18 7.15 1.90
CA LEU A 521 11.36 6.40 3.13
C LEU A 521 10.00 6.05 3.72
N ALA A 522 9.91 4.85 4.29
CA ALA A 522 8.82 4.48 5.18
C ALA A 522 8.87 5.32 6.47
N PHE A 523 7.81 5.31 7.25
CA PHE A 523 7.80 6.00 8.55
C PHE A 523 8.92 5.45 9.44
N GLY A 524 9.48 6.31 10.27
CA GLY A 524 10.69 5.96 11.04
C GLY A 524 11.99 5.95 10.24
N GLY A 525 11.96 6.27 8.94
CA GLY A 525 13.15 6.41 8.10
C GLY A 525 13.64 5.09 7.50
N GLY A 526 12.78 4.07 7.40
CA GLY A 526 13.08 2.81 6.72
C GLY A 526 13.30 3.02 5.23
N LEU A 527 14.41 2.53 4.67
CA LEU A 527 14.66 2.58 3.22
C LEU A 527 13.79 1.54 2.51
N LYS A 528 12.86 2.00 1.70
CA LYS A 528 11.93 1.24 0.88
C LYS A 528 11.74 1.96 -0.46
N PRO A 529 11.52 1.21 -1.58
CA PRO A 529 11.51 -0.25 -1.72
C PRO A 529 12.92 -0.85 -1.60
N GLU A 530 13.08 -2.18 -1.51
CA GLU A 530 14.35 -2.87 -1.58
C GLU A 530 14.84 -3.06 -3.00
N LEU A 531 13.95 -3.34 -3.93
CA LEU A 531 14.28 -3.55 -5.35
C LEU A 531 13.13 -3.16 -6.28
N VAL A 532 13.43 -3.17 -7.57
CA VAL A 532 12.49 -2.88 -8.66
C VAL A 532 12.34 -4.12 -9.54
N ALA A 533 11.13 -4.39 -10.01
CA ALA A 533 10.88 -5.43 -11.01
C ALA A 533 9.95 -4.92 -12.11
N PRO A 534 9.87 -5.60 -13.29
CA PRO A 534 8.88 -5.27 -14.30
C PRO A 534 7.47 -5.26 -13.74
N GLY A 535 6.75 -4.15 -13.90
CA GLY A 535 5.42 -3.96 -13.33
C GLY A 535 4.50 -3.11 -14.20
N VAL A 536 4.81 -2.96 -15.49
CA VAL A 536 3.98 -2.23 -16.46
C VAL A 536 3.68 -3.15 -17.64
N ALA A 537 2.41 -3.31 -17.98
CA ALA A 537 1.91 -4.16 -19.05
C ALA A 537 2.49 -5.59 -18.98
N VAL A 538 2.47 -6.21 -17.81
CA VAL A 538 2.94 -7.59 -17.62
C VAL A 538 1.87 -8.55 -18.10
N PRO A 539 2.19 -9.42 -19.10
CA PRO A 539 1.20 -10.32 -19.69
C PRO A 539 0.81 -11.44 -18.71
N THR A 540 -0.47 -11.79 -18.68
CA THR A 540 -1.00 -12.77 -17.74
C THR A 540 -2.37 -13.32 -18.14
N SER A 541 -2.91 -14.25 -17.32
CA SER A 541 -4.28 -14.78 -17.40
C SER A 541 -5.30 -13.77 -16.87
N GLU A 542 -6.49 -13.77 -17.46
CA GLU A 542 -7.67 -13.06 -16.96
C GLU A 542 -8.79 -14.04 -16.63
N PRO A 543 -9.58 -13.81 -15.57
CA PRO A 543 -10.67 -14.72 -15.22
C PRO A 543 -11.82 -14.68 -16.22
N GLY A 544 -12.55 -15.78 -16.30
CA GLY A 544 -13.71 -15.92 -17.17
C GLY A 544 -13.35 -16.25 -18.62
N ARG A 545 -14.34 -16.06 -19.50
CA ARG A 545 -14.23 -16.36 -20.94
C ARG A 545 -14.73 -15.18 -21.76
N GLY A 546 -14.17 -15.03 -22.97
CA GLY A 546 -14.64 -14.11 -23.97
C GLY A 546 -16.04 -14.48 -24.50
N GLU A 547 -16.64 -13.61 -25.32
CA GLU A 547 -17.95 -13.86 -25.94
C GLU A 547 -17.93 -15.09 -26.87
N ASP A 548 -16.81 -15.41 -27.45
CA ASP A 548 -16.53 -16.57 -28.29
C ASP A 548 -16.32 -17.88 -27.47
N GLY A 549 -16.26 -17.79 -26.14
CA GLY A 549 -16.00 -18.90 -25.21
C GLY A 549 -14.51 -19.19 -24.99
N ASP A 550 -13.61 -18.42 -25.60
CA ASP A 550 -12.17 -18.58 -25.44
C ASP A 550 -11.68 -18.08 -24.08
N VAL A 551 -10.56 -18.63 -23.63
CA VAL A 551 -9.88 -18.18 -22.40
C VAL A 551 -9.27 -16.80 -22.60
N ARG A 552 -9.35 -15.96 -21.56
CA ARG A 552 -8.89 -14.60 -21.63
C ARG A 552 -7.44 -14.47 -21.14
N PHE A 553 -6.69 -13.65 -21.85
CA PHE A 553 -5.36 -13.19 -21.49
C PHE A 553 -5.30 -11.68 -21.68
N GLY A 554 -4.53 -11.01 -20.85
CA GLY A 554 -4.34 -9.58 -20.90
C GLY A 554 -2.99 -9.14 -20.35
N THR A 555 -2.91 -7.88 -19.98
CA THR A 555 -1.74 -7.32 -19.31
C THR A 555 -2.18 -6.60 -18.03
N VAL A 556 -1.35 -6.64 -17.01
CA VAL A 556 -1.57 -5.92 -15.76
C VAL A 556 -0.42 -4.96 -15.48
N SER A 557 -0.77 -3.79 -14.94
CA SER A 557 0.20 -2.79 -14.49
C SER A 557 -0.02 -2.49 -13.01
N GLY A 558 1.06 -2.40 -12.24
CA GLY A 558 1.02 -2.10 -10.82
C GLY A 558 2.28 -2.58 -10.11
N THR A 559 2.49 -2.09 -8.91
CA THR A 559 3.55 -2.63 -8.03
C THR A 559 3.22 -4.05 -7.56
N SER A 560 1.94 -4.48 -7.62
CA SER A 560 1.54 -5.88 -7.37
C SER A 560 2.04 -6.81 -8.48
N ALA A 561 2.00 -6.38 -9.76
CA ALA A 561 2.57 -7.14 -10.86
C ALA A 561 4.10 -7.28 -10.70
N ALA A 562 4.79 -6.20 -10.31
CA ALA A 562 6.22 -6.23 -10.01
C ALA A 562 6.54 -7.16 -8.82
N ALA A 563 5.71 -7.14 -7.77
CA ALA A 563 5.84 -8.04 -6.62
C ALA A 563 5.60 -9.51 -7.02
N ALA A 564 4.65 -9.78 -7.94
CA ALA A 564 4.43 -11.12 -8.47
C ALA A 564 5.63 -11.63 -9.29
N VAL A 565 6.24 -10.77 -10.12
CA VAL A 565 7.50 -11.09 -10.81
C VAL A 565 8.61 -11.43 -9.82
N ALA A 566 8.77 -10.62 -8.76
CA ALA A 566 9.78 -10.87 -7.73
C ALA A 566 9.49 -12.12 -6.89
N ALA A 567 8.21 -12.43 -6.60
CA ALA A 567 7.82 -13.65 -5.90
C ALA A 567 8.11 -14.90 -6.73
N GLY A 568 7.83 -14.85 -8.04
CA GLY A 568 8.24 -15.91 -8.97
C GLY A 568 9.77 -16.07 -9.03
N ALA A 569 10.52 -14.98 -9.10
CA ALA A 569 11.98 -15.01 -9.05
C ALA A 569 12.50 -15.59 -7.72
N ALA A 570 11.86 -15.25 -6.60
CA ALA A 570 12.18 -15.82 -5.30
C ALA A 570 11.90 -17.34 -5.25
N ALA A 571 10.83 -17.82 -5.92
CA ALA A 571 10.53 -19.25 -6.01
C ALA A 571 11.60 -20.01 -6.81
N VAL A 572 12.03 -19.48 -7.95
CA VAL A 572 13.14 -20.04 -8.75
C VAL A 572 14.44 -20.06 -7.93
N LEU A 573 14.74 -18.93 -7.23
CA LEU A 573 15.92 -18.86 -6.38
C LEU A 573 15.86 -19.85 -5.23
N ALA A 574 14.69 -20.01 -4.56
CA ALA A 574 14.51 -20.96 -3.47
C ALA A 574 14.68 -22.41 -3.93
N GLN A 575 14.22 -22.78 -5.14
CA GLN A 575 14.50 -24.09 -5.75
C GLN A 575 16.02 -24.31 -5.90
N GLY A 576 16.75 -23.30 -6.41
CA GLY A 576 18.19 -23.36 -6.60
C GLY A 576 19.00 -23.28 -5.29
N ARG A 577 18.39 -22.80 -4.21
CA ARG A 577 19.01 -22.54 -2.89
C ARG A 577 18.14 -23.04 -1.74
N PRO A 578 17.82 -24.35 -1.67
CA PRO A 578 16.85 -24.88 -0.72
C PRO A 578 17.27 -24.76 0.75
N GLN A 579 18.53 -24.49 1.03
CA GLN A 579 19.06 -24.29 2.39
C GLN A 579 19.10 -22.81 2.82
N SER A 580 18.91 -21.87 1.88
CA SER A 580 18.90 -20.45 2.22
C SER A 580 17.61 -20.07 2.93
N ARG A 581 17.74 -19.36 4.04
CA ARG A 581 16.59 -18.84 4.82
C ARG A 581 15.93 -17.65 4.12
N ALA A 582 14.72 -17.31 4.55
CA ALA A 582 13.96 -16.19 3.97
C ALA A 582 14.75 -14.86 3.92
N PRO A 583 15.46 -14.41 4.99
CA PRO A 583 16.29 -13.21 4.90
C PRO A 583 17.45 -13.33 3.91
N GLU A 584 18.04 -14.53 3.77
CA GLU A 584 19.12 -14.76 2.81
C GLU A 584 18.61 -14.68 1.36
N LEU A 585 17.42 -15.23 1.07
CA LEU A 585 16.78 -15.10 -0.24
C LEU A 585 16.52 -13.61 -0.58
N ALA A 586 16.01 -12.83 0.37
CA ALA A 586 15.84 -11.38 0.19
C ALA A 586 17.19 -10.70 -0.09
N GLY A 587 18.24 -11.01 0.69
CA GLY A 587 19.58 -10.45 0.53
C GLY A 587 20.25 -10.83 -0.80
N LEU A 588 19.99 -12.05 -1.30
CA LEU A 588 20.49 -12.50 -2.62
C LEU A 588 19.81 -11.73 -3.76
N LEU A 589 18.47 -11.60 -3.72
CA LEU A 589 17.72 -10.85 -4.75
C LEU A 589 18.10 -9.38 -4.77
N THR A 590 18.17 -8.77 -3.59
CA THR A 590 18.48 -7.34 -3.45
C THR A 590 19.93 -7.05 -3.78
N GLY A 591 20.87 -7.83 -3.24
CA GLY A 591 22.30 -7.60 -3.38
C GLY A 591 22.86 -7.82 -4.80
N SER A 592 22.13 -8.56 -5.64
CA SER A 592 22.47 -8.81 -7.05
C SER A 592 21.73 -7.91 -8.04
N ALA A 593 20.86 -7.02 -7.57
CA ALA A 593 20.04 -6.16 -8.42
C ALA A 593 20.90 -5.23 -9.30
N GLN A 594 20.48 -5.02 -10.53
CA GLN A 594 21.16 -4.11 -11.47
C GLN A 594 20.86 -2.67 -11.12
N ARG A 595 21.87 -1.93 -10.76
CA ARG A 595 21.75 -0.51 -10.47
C ARG A 595 21.41 0.27 -11.75
N ARG A 596 20.27 0.93 -11.76
CA ARG A 596 19.76 1.71 -12.91
C ARG A 596 19.48 3.16 -12.56
N ASP A 597 19.08 3.44 -11.35
CA ASP A 597 18.73 4.77 -10.84
C ASP A 597 19.60 5.10 -9.62
N LEU A 598 20.00 6.34 -9.48
CA LEU A 598 20.79 6.79 -8.32
C LEU A 598 19.90 7.16 -7.12
N ASP A 599 18.58 7.28 -7.31
CA ASP A 599 17.64 7.53 -6.22
C ASP A 599 17.26 6.23 -5.51
N ALA A 600 18.04 5.86 -4.50
CA ALA A 600 17.79 4.67 -3.70
C ALA A 600 16.40 4.65 -3.03
N ALA A 601 15.80 5.83 -2.77
CA ALA A 601 14.45 5.92 -2.22
C ALA A 601 13.36 5.58 -3.24
N ALA A 602 13.69 5.49 -4.53
CA ALA A 602 12.78 5.07 -5.59
C ALA A 602 13.04 3.65 -6.09
N SER A 603 14.30 3.22 -6.08
CA SER A 603 14.74 1.97 -6.72
C SER A 603 15.35 0.94 -5.77
N GLY A 604 15.57 1.29 -4.50
CA GLY A 604 16.33 0.43 -3.60
C GLY A 604 17.71 0.10 -4.18
N ALA A 605 18.05 -1.18 -4.25
CA ALA A 605 19.29 -1.67 -4.85
C ALA A 605 19.29 -1.66 -6.39
N GLY A 606 18.12 -1.57 -7.04
CA GLY A 606 17.99 -1.52 -8.49
C GLY A 606 17.03 -2.56 -9.07
N LEU A 607 17.19 -2.84 -10.36
CA LEU A 607 16.33 -3.76 -11.11
C LEU A 607 16.70 -5.22 -10.82
N LEU A 608 15.70 -6.04 -10.54
CA LEU A 608 15.81 -7.48 -10.32
C LEU A 608 16.66 -8.17 -11.39
N ASP A 609 17.69 -8.91 -10.95
CA ASP A 609 18.54 -9.76 -11.77
C ASP A 609 18.62 -11.18 -11.19
N LEU A 610 17.70 -12.02 -11.60
CA LEU A 610 17.60 -13.39 -11.09
C LEU A 610 18.84 -14.24 -11.45
N ARG A 611 19.43 -14.01 -12.63
CA ARG A 611 20.64 -14.73 -13.06
C ARG A 611 21.82 -14.46 -12.13
N SER A 612 22.04 -13.20 -11.81
CA SER A 612 23.06 -12.79 -10.86
C SER A 612 22.75 -13.30 -9.44
N ALA A 613 21.47 -13.27 -9.00
CA ALA A 613 21.04 -13.78 -7.69
C ALA A 613 21.36 -15.27 -7.51
N VAL A 614 21.10 -16.10 -8.51
CA VAL A 614 21.38 -17.55 -8.47
C VAL A 614 22.88 -17.81 -8.37
N GLN A 615 23.73 -16.97 -8.94
CA GLN A 615 25.18 -17.12 -8.93
C GLN A 615 25.86 -16.50 -7.70
N GLN A 616 25.15 -15.67 -6.94
CA GLN A 616 25.70 -14.93 -5.81
C GLN A 616 26.22 -15.86 -4.70
N GLU A 617 27.38 -15.53 -4.11
CA GLU A 617 28.04 -16.34 -3.10
C GLU A 617 27.85 -15.85 -1.66
N ILE A 618 27.39 -14.60 -1.49
CA ILE A 618 27.11 -14.01 -0.18
C ILE A 618 25.71 -13.38 -0.18
N ALA A 619 25.04 -13.44 0.95
CA ALA A 619 23.80 -12.71 1.22
C ALA A 619 24.04 -11.71 2.36
N ALA A 620 23.45 -10.53 2.24
CA ALA A 620 23.49 -9.50 3.28
C ALA A 620 22.16 -9.43 4.02
N GLU A 621 22.20 -9.35 5.35
CA GLU A 621 21.05 -9.20 6.22
C GLU A 621 21.27 -8.06 7.24
N PRO A 622 20.41 -7.02 7.27
CA PRO A 622 19.26 -6.80 6.37
C PRO A 622 19.67 -6.49 4.92
N ALA A 623 18.75 -6.69 3.98
CA ALA A 623 18.94 -6.42 2.56
C ALA A 623 19.19 -4.91 2.26
N THR A 624 18.71 -4.02 3.11
CA THR A 624 18.93 -2.55 3.11
C THR A 624 19.24 -2.08 4.52
N VAL A 625 20.09 -1.07 4.68
CA VAL A 625 20.45 -0.54 5.99
C VAL A 625 19.78 0.82 6.23
N SER A 626 18.85 0.85 7.18
CA SER A 626 18.16 2.06 7.58
C SER A 626 18.67 2.54 8.94
N PHE A 627 19.28 3.71 8.99
CA PHE A 627 19.73 4.31 10.25
C PHE A 627 18.58 5.00 11.01
N GLY A 628 17.46 5.29 10.32
CA GLY A 628 16.32 5.98 10.91
C GLY A 628 16.48 7.50 10.88
N VAL A 629 15.81 8.16 11.81
CA VAL A 629 15.87 9.62 11.99
C VAL A 629 16.88 9.94 13.10
N PRO A 630 17.91 10.79 12.86
CA PRO A 630 18.84 11.21 13.91
C PRO A 630 18.12 11.96 15.04
N GLY A 631 18.42 11.61 16.28
CA GLY A 631 17.97 12.36 17.44
C GLY A 631 18.58 13.76 17.49
N ARG A 632 18.02 14.66 18.35
CA ARG A 632 18.53 16.03 18.53
C ARG A 632 19.95 16.09 19.15
N SER A 633 20.37 15.04 19.83
CA SER A 633 21.74 14.90 20.29
C SER A 633 22.51 14.20 19.20
N PHE A 634 23.55 14.80 18.69
CA PHE A 634 24.46 14.20 17.71
C PHE A 634 24.98 12.87 18.25
N VAL A 635 24.25 11.82 17.96
CA VAL A 635 24.62 10.46 18.37
C VAL A 635 25.03 9.73 17.12
N GLU A 636 26.19 9.12 17.16
CA GLU A 636 26.65 8.17 16.16
C GLU A 636 25.60 7.04 16.07
N LEU A 637 24.99 6.90 14.91
CA LEU A 637 23.95 5.90 14.68
C LEU A 637 24.60 4.57 14.30
N GLU A 638 24.46 3.54 15.13
CA GLU A 638 25.04 2.21 14.88
C GLU A 638 24.01 1.23 14.29
N ARG A 639 24.42 0.45 13.29
CA ARG A 639 23.69 -0.68 12.74
C ARG A 639 24.60 -1.88 12.54
N ARG A 640 24.00 -3.07 12.54
CA ARG A 640 24.70 -4.33 12.28
C ARG A 640 24.27 -4.89 10.94
N LEU A 641 25.22 -5.32 10.15
CA LEU A 641 25.03 -6.04 8.90
C LEU A 641 25.62 -7.44 9.07
N GLN A 642 24.83 -8.46 8.84
CA GLN A 642 25.27 -9.84 8.78
C GLN A 642 25.59 -10.18 7.33
N VAL A 643 26.72 -10.84 7.10
CA VAL A 643 27.15 -11.31 5.79
C VAL A 643 27.24 -12.82 5.85
N HIS A 644 26.35 -13.49 5.13
CA HIS A 644 26.24 -14.95 5.09
C HIS A 644 27.01 -15.50 3.89
N ASN A 645 27.89 -16.45 4.09
CA ASN A 645 28.53 -17.20 3.00
C ASN A 645 27.62 -18.38 2.59
N VAL A 646 26.88 -18.21 1.51
CA VAL A 646 25.97 -19.23 0.95
C VAL A 646 26.64 -20.13 -0.08
N SER A 647 27.95 -20.00 -0.24
CA SER A 647 28.75 -20.84 -1.14
C SER A 647 29.37 -22.03 -0.41
N THR A 648 30.00 -22.91 -1.17
CA THR A 648 30.70 -24.12 -0.66
C THR A 648 32.19 -23.89 -0.37
N ARG A 649 32.72 -22.66 -0.58
CA ARG A 649 34.10 -22.30 -0.38
C ARG A 649 34.28 -21.20 0.65
N ARG A 650 35.48 -21.13 1.27
CA ARG A 650 35.82 -19.99 2.13
C ARG A 650 35.96 -18.73 1.30
N LEU A 651 35.38 -17.64 1.74
CA LEU A 651 35.40 -16.35 1.05
C LEU A 651 36.22 -15.32 1.83
N THR A 652 36.84 -14.42 1.09
CA THR A 652 37.36 -13.16 1.61
C THR A 652 36.54 -12.03 1.00
N VAL A 653 35.88 -11.24 1.82
CA VAL A 653 35.00 -10.15 1.41
C VAL A 653 35.64 -8.82 1.83
N SER A 654 35.82 -7.91 0.91
CA SER A 654 36.17 -6.51 1.19
C SER A 654 34.96 -5.63 1.13
N ILE A 655 34.85 -4.65 2.03
CA ILE A 655 33.70 -3.80 2.16
C ILE A 655 34.11 -2.34 1.99
N GLN A 656 33.44 -1.66 1.08
CA GLN A 656 33.63 -0.23 0.78
C GLN A 656 32.27 0.49 0.87
N THR A 657 32.30 1.80 0.99
CA THR A 657 31.10 2.65 0.91
C THR A 657 31.17 3.52 -0.34
N LEU A 658 30.03 3.64 -1.00
CA LEU A 658 29.80 4.55 -2.11
C LEU A 658 28.73 5.55 -1.69
N ALA A 659 29.06 6.83 -1.63
CA ALA A 659 28.12 7.89 -1.36
C ALA A 659 27.32 8.24 -2.63
N LEU A 660 25.99 8.26 -2.57
CA LEU A 660 25.09 8.64 -3.67
C LEU A 660 24.55 10.05 -3.47
N ALA A 661 23.90 10.28 -2.33
CA ALA A 661 23.38 11.58 -1.89
C ALA A 661 23.67 11.74 -0.38
N PRO A 662 24.96 11.91 0.04
CA PRO A 662 25.36 11.74 1.44
C PRO A 662 24.85 12.83 2.36
N LYS A 663 24.53 14.02 1.87
CA LYS A 663 24.01 15.18 2.65
C LYS A 663 24.79 15.44 3.96
N GLY A 664 26.10 15.21 3.98
CA GLY A 664 26.95 15.40 5.15
C GLY A 664 26.98 14.19 6.11
N VAL A 665 26.51 13.02 5.70
CA VAL A 665 26.65 11.77 6.47
C VAL A 665 27.95 11.07 6.07
N GLU A 666 28.77 10.74 7.06
CA GLU A 666 29.95 9.88 6.88
C GLU A 666 29.68 8.50 7.49
N LEU A 667 30.01 7.44 6.74
CA LEU A 667 29.81 6.07 7.18
C LEU A 667 31.14 5.39 7.50
N SER A 668 31.32 4.95 8.73
CA SER A 668 32.42 4.07 9.14
C SER A 668 32.00 2.61 9.17
N ILE A 669 32.94 1.71 8.82
CA ILE A 669 32.68 0.27 8.64
C ILE A 669 33.73 -0.51 9.42
N GLU A 670 33.29 -1.45 10.28
CA GLU A 670 34.21 -2.27 11.07
C GLU A 670 33.70 -3.72 11.20
N PRO A 671 34.50 -4.75 10.78
CA PRO A 671 35.74 -4.65 10.00
C PRO A 671 35.47 -4.40 8.51
N ARG A 672 36.44 -3.84 7.79
CA ARG A 672 36.35 -3.62 6.32
C ARG A 672 36.73 -4.87 5.50
N ARG A 673 37.20 -5.93 6.15
CA ARG A 673 37.54 -7.18 5.48
C ARG A 673 37.13 -8.37 6.34
N LEU A 674 36.43 -9.31 5.72
CA LEU A 674 35.92 -10.52 6.36
C LEU A 674 36.55 -11.75 5.74
N ARG A 675 36.72 -12.80 6.58
CA ARG A 675 36.96 -14.16 6.11
C ARG A 675 35.84 -15.02 6.65
N ILE A 676 35.08 -15.66 5.74
CA ILE A 676 33.83 -16.36 6.09
C ILE A 676 33.92 -17.78 5.53
N ASP A 677 33.85 -18.77 6.40
CA ASP A 677 33.78 -20.18 6.02
C ASP A 677 32.41 -20.51 5.39
N PRO A 678 32.32 -21.61 4.60
CA PRO A 678 31.04 -22.05 4.03
C PRO A 678 29.94 -22.18 5.07
N GLY A 679 28.72 -21.67 4.78
CA GLY A 679 27.57 -21.71 5.67
C GLY A 679 27.75 -20.92 6.97
N ARG A 680 28.75 -20.04 7.08
CA ARG A 680 28.95 -19.20 8.25
C ARG A 680 28.59 -17.74 7.97
N THR A 681 28.35 -17.03 9.06
CA THR A 681 27.96 -15.61 9.07
C THR A 681 29.04 -14.78 9.75
N ALA A 682 29.33 -13.61 9.23
CA ALA A 682 30.15 -12.59 9.86
C ALA A 682 29.34 -11.31 10.07
N THR A 683 29.61 -10.61 11.15
CA THR A 683 28.92 -9.35 11.48
C THR A 683 29.83 -8.16 11.20
N VAL A 684 29.28 -7.13 10.60
CA VAL A 684 29.89 -5.83 10.34
C VAL A 684 29.13 -4.78 11.14
N ILE A 685 29.85 -3.91 11.81
CA ILE A 685 29.28 -2.75 12.51
C ILE A 685 29.40 -1.54 11.59
N LEU A 686 28.30 -0.86 11.39
CA LEU A 686 28.19 0.34 10.57
C LEU A 686 27.84 1.50 11.49
N ARG A 687 28.61 2.60 11.43
CA ARG A 687 28.33 3.80 12.21
C ARG A 687 28.21 4.99 11.27
N ALA A 688 27.08 5.67 11.34
CA ALA A 688 26.83 6.88 10.58
C ALA A 688 27.08 8.11 11.48
N ASP A 689 28.06 8.91 11.12
CA ASP A 689 28.26 10.23 11.70
C ASP A 689 27.32 11.22 11.01
N THR A 690 26.46 11.86 11.79
CA THR A 690 25.47 12.83 11.34
C THR A 690 25.76 14.24 11.83
N SER A 691 26.98 14.51 12.29
CA SER A 691 27.39 15.81 12.83
C SER A 691 27.31 16.94 11.81
N GLU A 692 27.53 16.63 10.53
CA GLU A 692 27.44 17.58 9.41
C GLU A 692 26.18 17.38 8.55
N LEU A 693 25.17 16.70 9.08
CA LEU A 693 23.94 16.42 8.35
C LEU A 693 23.26 17.71 7.87
N SER A 694 22.95 17.77 6.58
CA SER A 694 22.22 18.87 5.99
C SER A 694 20.83 19.04 6.62
N GLU A 695 20.43 20.27 6.90
CA GLU A 695 19.09 20.59 7.37
C GLU A 695 18.00 20.42 6.27
N GLN A 696 18.41 20.22 5.03
CA GLN A 696 17.47 20.03 3.92
C GLN A 696 16.76 18.68 4.03
N ALA A 697 15.47 18.71 4.26
CA ALA A 697 14.62 17.52 4.36
C ALA A 697 14.81 16.53 3.20
N GLY A 698 14.74 15.24 3.49
CA GLY A 698 14.87 14.17 2.53
C GLY A 698 15.58 12.95 3.09
N ALA A 699 16.38 12.26 2.26
CA ALA A 699 17.22 11.15 2.68
C ALA A 699 18.69 11.43 2.31
N ALA A 700 19.60 11.15 3.24
CA ALA A 700 20.99 10.90 2.90
C ALA A 700 21.11 9.43 2.51
N THR A 701 21.71 9.13 1.35
CA THR A 701 21.75 7.77 0.82
C THR A 701 23.12 7.41 0.27
N GLY A 702 23.42 6.11 0.27
CA GLY A 702 24.59 5.54 -0.34
C GLY A 702 24.48 4.02 -0.40
N GLU A 703 25.57 3.36 -0.73
CA GLU A 703 25.67 1.90 -0.81
C GLU A 703 26.90 1.38 -0.10
N LEU A 704 26.81 0.18 0.44
CA LEU A 704 27.93 -0.66 0.78
C LEU A 704 28.17 -1.60 -0.40
N VAL A 705 29.40 -1.68 -0.85
CA VAL A 705 29.83 -2.62 -1.88
C VAL A 705 30.66 -3.70 -1.21
N LEU A 706 30.14 -4.92 -1.20
CA LEU A 706 30.77 -6.10 -0.64
C LEU A 706 31.37 -6.91 -1.80
N ALA A 707 32.67 -6.77 -2.05
CA ALA A 707 33.36 -7.45 -3.13
C ALA A 707 33.99 -8.77 -2.66
N VAL A 708 33.60 -9.87 -3.30
CA VAL A 708 34.20 -11.20 -3.13
C VAL A 708 35.36 -11.40 -4.12
N SER A 709 35.19 -10.86 -5.34
CA SER A 709 36.20 -10.82 -6.41
C SER A 709 35.91 -9.62 -7.31
N GLU A 710 36.74 -9.36 -8.30
CA GLU A 710 36.48 -8.26 -9.26
C GLU A 710 35.20 -8.41 -10.07
N SER A 711 34.63 -9.62 -10.14
CA SER A 711 33.42 -9.92 -10.91
C SER A 711 32.20 -10.30 -10.04
N SER A 712 32.33 -10.29 -8.71
CA SER A 712 31.23 -10.66 -7.79
C SER A 712 31.13 -9.64 -6.66
N GLU A 713 30.18 -8.73 -6.80
CA GLU A 713 29.88 -7.68 -5.83
C GLU A 713 28.42 -7.80 -5.36
N VAL A 714 28.19 -7.47 -4.11
CA VAL A 714 26.85 -7.33 -3.50
C VAL A 714 26.66 -5.89 -3.08
N HIS A 715 25.56 -5.29 -3.50
CA HIS A 715 25.22 -3.91 -3.18
C HIS A 715 24.17 -3.87 -2.07
N VAL A 716 24.48 -3.15 -0.99
CA VAL A 716 23.56 -2.96 0.14
C VAL A 716 23.29 -1.47 0.30
N PRO A 717 22.13 -0.98 -0.14
CA PRO A 717 21.75 0.43 0.02
C PRO A 717 21.59 0.81 1.48
N TRP A 718 21.97 2.04 1.82
CA TRP A 718 21.74 2.60 3.14
C TRP A 718 21.09 3.98 3.08
N ALA A 719 20.35 4.34 4.14
CA ALA A 719 19.73 5.65 4.27
C ALA A 719 19.75 6.17 5.71
N VAL A 720 19.83 7.50 5.82
CA VAL A 720 19.54 8.29 7.02
C VAL A 720 18.43 9.26 6.66
N ALA A 721 17.35 9.29 7.42
CA ALA A 721 16.24 10.20 7.17
C ALA A 721 16.55 11.60 7.71
N VAL A 722 16.34 12.63 6.90
CA VAL A 722 16.39 14.03 7.32
C VAL A 722 14.95 14.53 7.44
N PRO A 723 14.43 14.77 8.65
CA PRO A 723 13.04 15.15 8.83
C PRO A 723 12.75 16.53 8.22
N ALA A 724 11.53 16.72 7.73
CA ALA A 724 11.05 18.04 7.36
C ALA A 724 10.97 18.96 8.59
N PRO A 725 11.01 20.29 8.39
CA PRO A 725 10.84 21.27 9.46
C PRO A 725 9.61 20.97 10.31
N ALA A 726 9.66 21.36 11.59
CA ALA A 726 8.55 21.14 12.52
C ALA A 726 7.25 21.76 11.98
N THR A 727 6.19 20.96 11.99
CA THR A 727 4.83 21.37 11.64
C THR A 727 3.91 21.07 12.82
N ASP A 728 2.81 21.82 12.94
CA ASP A 728 1.80 21.52 13.94
C ASP A 728 1.11 20.19 13.62
N LEU A 729 1.21 19.26 14.56
CA LEU A 729 0.60 17.93 14.47
C LEU A 729 -0.78 17.84 15.14
N LEU A 730 -1.16 18.90 15.87
CA LEU A 730 -2.49 19.09 16.44
C LEU A 730 -3.03 20.44 15.98
N THR A 731 -4.13 20.42 15.24
CA THR A 731 -4.76 21.64 14.76
C THR A 731 -6.28 21.55 14.88
N ARG A 732 -6.96 22.72 14.82
CA ARG A 732 -8.44 22.79 14.88
C ARG A 732 -9.03 22.06 16.07
N VAL A 733 -8.37 22.14 17.23
CA VAL A 733 -8.88 21.54 18.47
C VAL A 733 -10.08 22.32 18.96
N SER A 734 -11.22 21.65 19.12
CA SER A 734 -12.46 22.24 19.60
C SER A 734 -13.17 21.28 20.55
N LEU A 735 -13.86 21.83 21.54
CA LEU A 735 -14.73 21.08 22.43
C LEU A 735 -16.13 21.70 22.42
N GLU A 736 -17.06 20.97 21.83
CA GLU A 736 -18.44 21.39 21.71
C GLU A 736 -19.31 20.67 22.73
N THR A 737 -20.13 21.43 23.47
CA THR A 737 -21.11 20.88 24.42
C THR A 737 -22.53 21.14 23.91
N ALA A 738 -23.45 20.22 24.11
CA ALA A 738 -24.85 20.42 23.75
C ALA A 738 -25.45 21.67 24.43
N ALA A 739 -26.43 22.27 23.80
CA ALA A 739 -27.16 23.42 24.35
C ALA A 739 -27.65 23.14 25.78
N GLY A 740 -27.25 23.97 26.74
CA GLY A 740 -27.54 23.79 28.15
C GLY A 740 -26.40 23.18 28.99
N GLY A 741 -25.30 22.75 28.37
CA GLY A 741 -24.07 22.36 29.06
C GLY A 741 -24.15 21.11 29.92
N ARG A 742 -25.24 20.30 29.82
CA ARG A 742 -25.36 19.00 30.49
C ARG A 742 -24.81 17.91 29.62
N VAL A 743 -23.79 17.21 30.15
CA VAL A 743 -23.14 16.10 29.47
C VAL A 743 -23.69 14.77 30.00
N SER A 744 -24.00 13.85 29.09
CA SER A 744 -24.50 12.50 29.39
C SER A 744 -24.11 11.50 28.29
N ASP A 745 -24.42 10.22 28.50
CA ASP A 745 -24.20 9.19 27.47
C ASP A 745 -25.03 9.49 26.17
N ALA A 746 -26.21 10.08 26.30
CA ALA A 746 -27.05 10.46 25.17
C ALA A 746 -26.65 11.80 24.51
N THR A 747 -26.00 12.67 25.26
CA THR A 747 -25.57 14.02 24.82
C THR A 747 -24.15 14.29 25.27
N PRO A 748 -23.15 13.59 24.71
CA PRO A 748 -21.75 13.80 25.08
C PRO A 748 -21.26 15.18 24.59
N ALA A 749 -20.25 15.73 25.28
CA ALA A 749 -19.44 16.78 24.68
C ALA A 749 -18.58 16.16 23.58
N VAL A 750 -18.41 16.85 22.47
CA VAL A 750 -17.65 16.37 21.32
C VAL A 750 -16.32 17.11 21.25
N LEU A 751 -15.24 16.40 21.51
CA LEU A 751 -13.89 16.90 21.22
C LEU A 751 -13.57 16.59 19.77
N GLY A 752 -13.38 17.64 18.95
CA GLY A 752 -12.95 17.56 17.56
C GLY A 752 -11.51 18.06 17.41
N LEU A 753 -10.72 17.41 16.59
CA LEU A 753 -9.35 17.85 16.27
C LEU A 753 -8.87 17.31 14.92
N VAL A 754 -7.84 17.92 14.35
CA VAL A 754 -7.05 17.36 13.26
C VAL A 754 -5.72 16.91 13.83
N ALA A 755 -5.41 15.63 13.65
CA ALA A 755 -4.16 15.00 14.08
C ALA A 755 -3.29 14.61 12.88
N GLY A 756 -1.96 14.67 13.07
CA GLY A 756 -1.00 14.48 12.00
C GLY A 756 -0.92 15.68 11.06
N ALA A 757 0.00 15.67 10.13
CA ALA A 757 0.13 16.74 9.14
C ALA A 757 0.26 16.18 7.72
N LEU A 758 -0.32 16.94 6.80
CA LEU A 758 -0.25 16.74 5.37
C LEU A 758 0.40 17.98 4.77
N ILE A 759 1.63 17.86 4.24
CA ILE A 759 2.39 18.97 3.70
C ILE A 759 2.37 18.86 2.18
N PRO A 760 1.78 19.83 1.45
CA PRO A 760 1.47 19.66 0.02
C PRO A 760 2.62 19.95 -0.95
N THR A 761 3.82 20.35 -0.52
CA THR A 761 4.88 20.81 -1.43
C THR A 761 6.28 20.31 -1.08
N PRO A 762 7.17 20.09 -2.07
CA PRO A 762 6.98 20.02 -3.53
C PRO A 762 6.41 18.66 -4.01
N GLY A 763 6.14 17.76 -3.15
CA GLY A 763 5.39 16.54 -3.27
C GLY A 763 4.70 16.31 -1.94
N PRO A 764 3.57 15.63 -1.89
CA PRO A 764 2.86 15.46 -0.65
C PRO A 764 3.72 14.68 0.36
N GLN A 765 3.78 15.16 1.58
CA GLN A 765 4.44 14.50 2.70
C GLN A 765 3.44 14.21 3.80
N VAL A 766 3.36 12.96 4.21
CA VAL A 766 2.54 12.52 5.33
C VAL A 766 3.37 12.54 6.59
N ARG A 767 2.86 13.17 7.65
CA ARG A 767 3.42 13.07 9.00
C ARG A 767 2.40 12.44 9.93
N PRO A 768 2.48 11.12 10.17
CA PRO A 768 1.60 10.42 11.08
C PRO A 768 2.00 10.67 12.53
N LEU A 769 1.18 10.16 13.45
CA LEU A 769 1.55 10.00 14.83
C LEU A 769 1.68 8.50 15.14
N ASP A 770 2.65 8.15 15.95
CA ASP A 770 2.71 6.83 16.57
C ASP A 770 1.57 6.65 17.57
N GLU A 771 1.26 7.73 18.30
CA GLU A 771 0.22 7.69 19.32
C GLU A 771 -0.46 9.05 19.48
N LEU A 772 -1.77 9.01 19.63
CA LEU A 772 -2.63 10.12 20.05
C LEU A 772 -3.35 9.72 21.33
N GLU A 773 -3.09 10.44 22.42
CA GLU A 773 -3.75 10.24 23.70
C GLU A 773 -4.69 11.40 24.06
N VAL A 774 -5.86 11.07 24.58
CA VAL A 774 -6.80 12.00 25.20
C VAL A 774 -6.83 11.70 26.69
N GLN A 775 -6.26 12.58 27.50
CA GLN A 775 -6.14 12.43 28.94
C GLN A 775 -7.14 13.33 29.66
N LEU A 776 -7.71 12.82 30.75
CA LEU A 776 -8.50 13.62 31.68
C LEU A 776 -7.63 14.04 32.88
N ARG A 777 -7.62 15.34 33.17
CA ARG A 777 -6.84 15.92 34.27
C ARG A 777 -7.72 16.80 35.15
N ARG A 778 -7.35 16.91 36.43
CA ARG A 778 -7.87 17.94 37.34
C ARG A 778 -7.32 19.31 36.93
N ARG A 779 -8.00 20.39 37.37
CA ARG A 779 -7.52 21.77 37.13
C ARG A 779 -6.12 22.05 37.67
N ASN A 780 -5.68 21.34 38.67
CA ASN A 780 -4.33 21.43 39.26
C ASN A 780 -3.26 20.67 38.44
N GLY A 781 -3.64 20.06 37.32
CA GLY A 781 -2.75 19.29 36.44
C GLY A 781 -2.59 17.80 36.78
N GLU A 782 -3.19 17.34 37.88
CA GLU A 782 -3.17 15.92 38.29
C GLU A 782 -3.90 15.06 37.23
N LEU A 783 -3.24 13.98 36.79
CA LEU A 783 -3.82 13.02 35.85
C LEU A 783 -4.88 12.17 36.56
N ILE A 784 -6.10 12.15 36.04
CA ILE A 784 -7.16 11.25 36.47
C ILE A 784 -7.02 9.93 35.70
N GLY A 785 -6.73 10.00 34.39
CA GLY A 785 -6.46 8.84 33.54
C GLY A 785 -6.58 9.16 32.06
N VAL A 786 -6.45 8.11 31.22
CA VAL A 786 -6.53 8.20 29.76
C VAL A 786 -7.94 7.83 29.32
N LEU A 787 -8.62 8.73 28.60
CA LEU A 787 -9.98 8.51 28.08
C LEU A 787 -9.96 7.79 26.72
N SER A 788 -8.92 7.99 25.94
CA SER A 788 -8.76 7.32 24.65
C SER A 788 -7.28 7.31 24.24
N ARG A 789 -6.84 6.20 23.67
CA ARG A 789 -5.53 6.05 23.05
C ARG A 789 -5.70 5.51 21.63
N ARG A 790 -5.01 6.10 20.67
CA ARG A 790 -4.97 5.67 19.29
C ARG A 790 -3.53 5.51 18.87
N ARG A 791 -3.19 4.38 18.30
CA ARG A 791 -1.86 4.10 17.73
C ARG A 791 -1.90 4.13 16.21
N GLU A 792 -0.78 4.39 15.59
CA GLU A 792 -0.63 4.48 14.13
C GLU A 792 -1.65 5.43 13.48
N VAL A 793 -1.61 6.67 13.91
CA VAL A 793 -2.60 7.69 13.52
C VAL A 793 -2.16 8.37 12.24
N LEU A 794 -2.85 8.10 11.14
CA LEU A 794 -2.67 8.83 9.88
C LEU A 794 -3.27 10.24 9.99
N PRO A 795 -2.76 11.23 9.21
CA PRO A 795 -3.35 12.57 9.20
C PRO A 795 -4.85 12.57 8.90
N GLY A 796 -5.62 13.30 9.71
CA GLY A 796 -7.08 13.33 9.52
C GLY A 796 -7.82 14.03 10.64
N ARG A 797 -9.15 14.07 10.52
CA ARG A 797 -10.05 14.58 11.56
C ARG A 797 -10.45 13.46 12.51
N TYR A 798 -10.37 13.74 13.79
CA TYR A 798 -10.74 12.80 14.86
C TYR A 798 -11.76 13.47 15.78
N THR A 799 -12.74 12.67 16.20
CA THR A 799 -13.76 13.10 17.16
C THR A 799 -13.86 12.12 18.31
N PHE A 800 -14.02 12.65 19.53
CA PHE A 800 -14.14 11.87 20.76
C PHE A 800 -15.36 12.35 21.55
N GLY A 801 -16.23 11.42 21.94
CA GLY A 801 -17.38 11.72 22.79
C GLY A 801 -16.99 11.67 24.27
N LEU A 802 -17.17 12.77 24.99
CA LEU A 802 -16.92 12.89 26.41
C LEU A 802 -18.27 12.90 27.13
N ASN A 803 -18.62 11.80 27.77
CA ASN A 803 -19.96 11.56 28.37
C ASN A 803 -20.06 11.91 29.86
N GLY A 804 -19.02 12.54 30.42
CA GLY A 804 -18.96 12.87 31.85
C GLY A 804 -18.57 11.71 32.74
N ARG A 805 -17.98 10.66 32.16
CA ARG A 805 -17.37 9.55 32.91
C ARG A 805 -15.86 9.66 32.91
N GLY A 806 -15.24 9.11 33.93
CA GLY A 806 -13.79 8.94 34.01
C GLY A 806 -13.32 7.69 33.28
N PRO A 807 -12.00 7.44 33.27
CA PRO A 807 -11.39 6.31 32.56
C PRO A 807 -11.86 4.93 32.99
N GLY A 808 -12.33 4.77 34.25
CA GLY A 808 -12.92 3.52 34.75
C GLY A 808 -14.44 3.44 34.62
N GLY A 809 -15.06 4.29 33.80
CA GLY A 809 -16.51 4.34 33.62
C GLY A 809 -17.28 4.99 34.77
N GLU A 810 -16.61 5.42 35.84
CA GLU A 810 -17.19 6.11 37.00
C GLU A 810 -17.72 7.51 36.58
N ARG A 811 -18.86 7.91 37.15
CA ARG A 811 -19.36 9.27 36.94
C ARG A 811 -18.44 10.31 37.59
N LEU A 812 -17.98 11.26 36.80
CA LEU A 812 -17.22 12.39 37.33
C LEU A 812 -18.10 13.32 38.19
N ARG A 813 -17.51 13.90 39.22
CA ARG A 813 -18.15 14.96 39.99
C ARG A 813 -18.26 16.23 39.14
N ARG A 814 -19.34 17.03 39.39
CA ARG A 814 -19.47 18.34 38.75
C ARG A 814 -18.23 19.20 39.08
N GLY A 815 -17.72 19.90 38.10
CA GLY A 815 -16.51 20.71 38.33
C GLY A 815 -15.77 21.02 37.04
N SER A 816 -14.64 21.69 37.17
CA SER A 816 -13.75 22.03 36.07
C SER A 816 -12.62 21.01 35.95
N TYR A 817 -12.45 20.47 34.76
CA TYR A 817 -11.42 19.54 34.35
C TYR A 817 -10.61 20.09 33.19
N VAL A 818 -9.56 19.43 32.83
CA VAL A 818 -8.77 19.69 31.62
C VAL A 818 -8.70 18.40 30.84
N VAL A 819 -9.06 18.48 29.55
CA VAL A 819 -8.80 17.42 28.59
C VAL A 819 -7.47 17.77 27.91
N ARG A 820 -6.46 16.96 28.16
CA ARG A 820 -5.15 17.10 27.54
C ARG A 820 -5.03 16.13 26.38
N ILE A 821 -4.71 16.67 25.21
CA ILE A 821 -4.41 15.91 24.00
C ILE A 821 -2.89 15.83 23.86
N VAL A 822 -2.36 14.62 23.73
CA VAL A 822 -0.92 14.39 23.53
C VAL A 822 -0.72 13.69 22.19
N ALA A 823 -0.02 14.34 21.26
CA ALA A 823 0.36 13.80 19.98
C ALA A 823 1.85 13.41 20.01
N ARG A 824 2.14 12.13 19.81
CA ARG A 824 3.51 11.59 19.77
C ARG A 824 3.86 11.21 18.33
N PRO A 825 4.76 11.97 17.67
CA PRO A 825 5.21 11.63 16.33
C PRO A 825 6.22 10.47 16.34
N GLY A 826 6.17 9.62 15.31
CA GLY A 826 7.10 8.47 15.14
C GLY A 826 8.49 8.84 14.63
N ASP A 827 8.73 10.12 14.35
CA ASP A 827 10.00 10.61 13.83
C ASP A 827 10.97 11.13 14.91
N GLY A 828 10.70 10.86 16.20
CA GLY A 828 11.51 11.32 17.31
C GLY A 828 11.47 12.84 17.55
N THR A 829 10.65 13.58 16.82
CA THR A 829 10.44 15.00 17.09
C THR A 829 9.65 15.19 18.39
N ARG A 830 9.61 16.44 18.87
CA ARG A 830 8.95 16.73 20.17
C ARG A 830 7.44 16.44 20.07
N GLN A 831 6.93 15.75 21.07
CA GLN A 831 5.48 15.59 21.26
C GLN A 831 4.79 16.96 21.35
N GLN A 832 3.60 17.06 20.78
CA GLN A 832 2.75 18.23 20.93
C GLN A 832 1.66 17.95 21.95
N VAL A 833 1.32 18.97 22.71
CA VAL A 833 0.34 18.89 23.78
C VAL A 833 -0.60 20.07 23.69
N GLU A 834 -1.91 19.80 23.75
CA GLU A 834 -2.95 20.82 23.76
C GLU A 834 -3.88 20.57 24.95
N ASP A 835 -4.19 21.61 25.70
CA ASP A 835 -5.07 21.57 26.88
C ASP A 835 -6.40 22.27 26.58
N VAL A 836 -7.50 21.56 26.72
CA VAL A 836 -8.85 22.09 26.50
C VAL A 836 -9.64 22.09 27.83
N PRO A 837 -10.16 23.24 28.27
CA PRO A 837 -11.00 23.29 29.46
C PRO A 837 -12.29 22.47 29.27
N TYR A 838 -12.59 21.63 30.25
CA TYR A 838 -13.79 20.79 30.27
C TYR A 838 -14.62 21.06 31.52
N LEU A 839 -15.77 21.69 31.34
CA LEU A 839 -16.67 22.04 32.43
C LEU A 839 -17.84 21.05 32.49
N LEU A 840 -17.91 20.28 33.54
CA LEU A 840 -19.03 19.36 33.81
C LEU A 840 -20.03 20.02 34.76
N ARG A 841 -21.23 20.35 34.24
CA ARG A 841 -22.28 21.06 34.97
C ARG A 841 -23.39 20.15 35.55
#